data_39e6b311816a9c2ca3228dbefbbb0a11
#
_entry.id   39e6b311816a9c2ca3228dbefbbb0a11
#
_cell.length_a   1.000
_cell.length_b   1.000
_cell.length_c   1.000
_cell.angle_alpha   90.00
_cell.angle_beta   90.00
_cell.angle_gamma   90.00
#
_symmetry.space_group_name_H-M   'P 1'
#
loop_
_entity.id
_entity.type
_entity.pdbx_description
1 polymer ?
#
loop_
_entity_poly.entity_id
_entity_poly.type
_entity_poly.pdbx_seq_one_letter_code
_entity_poly.pdbx_strand_id
1 'polypeptide(L)'
;MHSQQAAATATLSAEHQAGRPHGLPGDGGGSARTVYAYATDPEASLPEGRFVEEVRTVLRRHATAPGDGSPDALDALVRQAADWGAGERERYLGLAVGGEGDGDGDRDRPDGHHQVLVRRAVLGCAPLALMSGAWLQWLSAPGNADDPLVLRILALYASDVGAGHPAASRGSAYLELLRRLRLAENAAPAARLTGDQRIPDGAFRLPALLLAMSRRPDDFRGEILGADLCLRAVGLLPALELVREVLPTETDWATLDPAARRETEGPLPVERCRGAVDALVGEEGARGADAVRSGFRWMLAGLSDWSDALHAELVAAGDPAFDMSELMRVRSREGAVYHHQFLLEGKPLARWLAECRTDPGPLLDVLARSKLVKPGRSGASSLVRGLVGERGPMFRVFSPEDLTVIRRWIDSLPVKPAEAPEPQVEPEPEPGPEGVRAGVAPQKPSRAPPGTPRRRRRSPADGRPPQGRTPSGLREAYHLLMNRTDTPALRSWAMEYVAGWLARSGHGMDRTAMQLPERWSHEGLRPWLQAQHDQHGAEFEENAAIPLPSKEAVVDDTVQTAPLTLIDGSWLQGFTDYEQASSAIGHSLFETYWDELGNGEPHLNHPLIYRDVLKEMGVELPPTASAAFAQWPGFREESLELPVYWLCVGRFPQTFLPEVLGLNLAMELSGVGGTYRRARLALKAYGFSTRFVDIHNTIDNVATGHSAWAADAVDTLLASLPDAPGPGARADVGPGAGGLPLAQPAEERRGPPRRPPHPLHRSPQVRHRRPVGPERPARYLSPPRPRIRIQPEESSGV
;
A
#
# COMPACT_ATOMS: atom_id res chain seq x y z
N MET A 1 -8.50 -25.07 7.41
CA MET A 1 -7.43 -24.21 6.90
C MET A 1 -7.75 -22.73 7.08
N HIS A 2 -9.01 -22.28 7.04
CA HIS A 2 -9.38 -20.88 7.27
C HIS A 2 -9.04 -20.33 8.66
N SER A 3 -9.08 -21.18 9.72
CA SER A 3 -8.67 -20.77 11.08
C SER A 3 -7.16 -20.54 11.22
N GLN A 4 -6.34 -21.13 10.36
CA GLN A 4 -4.88 -20.93 10.39
C GLN A 4 -4.46 -19.67 9.64
N GLN A 5 -5.18 -19.27 8.60
CA GLN A 5 -4.89 -18.06 7.84
C GLN A 5 -5.40 -16.81 8.55
N ALA A 6 -6.60 -16.85 9.14
CA ALA A 6 -7.09 -15.78 10.02
C ALA A 6 -6.25 -15.66 11.29
N ALA A 7 -5.78 -16.77 11.85
CA ALA A 7 -4.84 -16.78 12.98
C ALA A 7 -3.47 -16.27 12.55
N ALA A 8 -2.99 -16.57 11.34
CA ALA A 8 -1.74 -16.04 10.80
C ALA A 8 -1.81 -14.53 10.56
N THR A 9 -2.93 -14.03 10.06
CA THR A 9 -3.14 -12.57 9.87
C THR A 9 -3.30 -11.86 11.21
N ALA A 10 -4.02 -12.45 12.17
CA ALA A 10 -4.14 -11.93 13.53
C ALA A 10 -2.81 -12.05 14.31
N THR A 11 -2.01 -13.08 14.05
CA THR A 11 -0.70 -13.28 14.67
C THR A 11 0.32 -12.30 14.06
N LEU A 12 0.28 -12.05 12.76
CA LEU A 12 1.07 -11.01 12.11
C LEU A 12 0.70 -9.61 12.62
N SER A 13 -0.59 -9.32 12.82
CA SER A 13 -1.02 -8.07 13.48
C SER A 13 -0.55 -7.97 14.93
N ALA A 14 -0.56 -9.07 15.69
CA ALA A 14 -0.12 -9.08 17.09
C ALA A 14 1.41 -9.02 17.23
N GLU A 15 2.15 -9.66 16.35
CA GLU A 15 3.61 -9.58 16.30
C GLU A 15 4.10 -8.22 15.78
N HIS A 16 3.38 -7.58 14.85
CA HIS A 16 3.64 -6.21 14.42
C HIS A 16 3.42 -5.18 15.52
N GLN A 17 2.48 -5.41 16.43
CA GLN A 17 2.29 -4.53 17.59
C GLN A 17 3.38 -4.67 18.68
N ALA A 18 4.16 -5.74 18.69
CA ALA A 18 5.19 -5.99 19.69
C ALA A 18 6.57 -5.38 19.36
N GLY A 19 6.81 -4.99 18.11
CA GLY A 19 8.08 -4.42 17.64
C GLY A 19 7.94 -2.94 17.31
N ARG A 20 7.96 -2.04 18.30
CA ARG A 20 7.95 -0.59 18.06
C ARG A 20 9.29 -0.13 17.47
N PRO A 21 9.36 0.43 16.27
CA PRO A 21 10.56 1.16 15.85
C PRO A 21 10.60 2.50 16.59
N HIS A 22 11.62 2.69 17.41
CA HIS A 22 11.89 3.97 18.06
C HIS A 22 12.98 4.69 17.25
N GLY A 23 12.62 5.78 16.57
CA GLY A 23 13.56 6.71 15.95
C GLY A 23 13.62 6.69 14.42
N LEU A 24 14.15 7.77 13.88
CA LEU A 24 14.40 7.93 12.44
C LEU A 24 15.59 7.10 11.97
N PRO A 25 15.67 6.74 10.68
CA PRO A 25 16.82 6.08 10.11
C PRO A 25 18.08 6.96 10.26
N GLY A 26 18.98 6.61 11.15
CA GLY A 26 20.26 7.32 11.32
C GLY A 26 20.71 7.53 12.76
N ASP A 27 19.81 7.59 13.73
CA ASP A 27 20.15 7.93 15.14
C ASP A 27 19.72 6.82 16.13
N GLY A 28 20.02 5.55 15.84
CA GLY A 28 19.91 4.47 16.83
C GLY A 28 18.51 3.95 17.13
N GLY A 29 17.47 4.42 16.42
CA GLY A 29 16.10 3.93 16.53
C GLY A 29 15.60 3.30 15.24
N GLY A 30 15.03 2.29 14.99
CA GLY A 30 14.48 1.59 13.83
C GLY A 30 15.24 1.71 12.50
N SER A 31 15.46 0.61 11.78
CA SER A 31 16.11 0.70 10.47
C SER A 31 15.20 1.39 9.44
N ALA A 32 15.78 2.01 8.40
CA ALA A 32 15.03 2.60 7.29
C ALA A 32 14.05 1.59 6.66
N ARG A 33 14.44 0.33 6.58
CA ARG A 33 13.57 -0.77 6.13
C ARG A 33 12.33 -0.93 7.00
N THR A 34 12.47 -0.85 8.33
CA THR A 34 11.33 -0.96 9.25
C THR A 34 10.36 0.19 9.05
N VAL A 35 10.87 1.43 8.95
CA VAL A 35 10.02 2.61 8.69
C VAL A 35 9.31 2.49 7.34
N TYR A 36 10.02 2.03 6.31
CA TYR A 36 9.45 1.79 4.98
C TYR A 36 8.30 0.79 5.03
N ALA A 37 8.51 -0.37 5.67
CA ALA A 37 7.47 -1.39 5.79
C ALA A 37 6.20 -0.88 6.50
N TYR A 38 6.36 -0.08 7.56
CA TYR A 38 5.20 0.53 8.23
C TYR A 38 4.52 1.62 7.39
N ALA A 39 5.30 2.42 6.67
CA ALA A 39 4.75 3.52 5.89
C ALA A 39 4.00 3.04 4.63
N THR A 40 4.38 1.87 4.09
CA THR A 40 3.71 1.23 2.95
C THR A 40 2.52 0.37 3.33
N ASP A 41 2.28 0.08 4.60
CA ASP A 41 1.09 -0.64 5.06
C ASP A 41 -0.03 0.36 5.40
N PRO A 42 -1.16 0.39 4.66
CA PRO A 42 -2.23 1.37 4.87
C PRO A 42 -2.91 1.22 6.25
N GLU A 43 -2.85 0.04 6.83
CA GLU A 43 -3.47 -0.24 8.12
C GLU A 43 -2.50 -0.19 9.31
N ALA A 44 -1.20 0.01 9.06
CA ALA A 44 -0.24 0.19 10.14
C ALA A 44 -0.34 1.60 10.74
N SER A 45 -0.26 1.71 12.06
CA SER A 45 -0.13 2.98 12.76
C SER A 45 1.33 3.35 12.90
N LEU A 46 1.73 4.51 12.37
CA LEU A 46 3.08 5.03 12.65
C LEU A 46 3.19 5.48 14.11
N PRO A 47 4.37 5.31 14.72
CA PRO A 47 4.60 5.76 16.10
C PRO A 47 4.36 7.27 16.23
N GLU A 48 3.56 7.65 17.23
CA GLU A 48 3.37 9.05 17.60
C GLU A 48 4.55 9.60 18.43
N GLY A 49 4.59 10.91 18.58
CA GLY A 49 5.44 11.60 19.53
C GLY A 49 6.60 12.33 18.88
N ARG A 50 7.82 11.86 19.03
CA ARG A 50 9.02 12.56 18.55
C ARG A 50 9.18 12.61 17.04
N PHE A 51 8.44 11.78 16.30
CA PHE A 51 8.59 11.64 14.84
C PHE A 51 8.48 12.99 14.12
N VAL A 52 7.42 13.77 14.39
CA VAL A 52 7.21 15.07 13.73
C VAL A 52 8.39 16.03 14.00
N GLU A 53 8.88 16.08 15.24
CA GLU A 53 10.00 16.96 15.59
C GLU A 53 11.34 16.48 15.03
N GLU A 54 11.53 15.17 14.94
CA GLU A 54 12.72 14.56 14.35
C GLU A 54 12.76 14.83 12.84
N VAL A 55 11.63 14.65 12.13
CA VAL A 55 11.50 15.00 10.71
C VAL A 55 11.74 16.50 10.49
N ARG A 56 11.10 17.35 11.28
CA ARG A 56 11.31 18.80 11.21
C ARG A 56 12.78 19.19 11.46
N THR A 57 13.49 18.44 12.30
CA THR A 57 14.93 18.66 12.54
C THR A 57 15.75 18.29 11.31
N VAL A 58 15.42 17.23 10.60
CA VAL A 58 16.06 16.87 9.32
C VAL A 58 15.78 17.96 8.27
N LEU A 59 14.53 18.34 8.11
CA LEU A 59 14.11 19.35 7.13
C LEU A 59 14.74 20.74 7.39
N ARG A 60 14.88 21.15 8.66
CA ARG A 60 15.54 22.44 9.03
C ARG A 60 16.99 22.53 8.54
N ARG A 61 17.71 21.42 8.36
CA ARG A 61 19.06 21.43 7.79
C ARG A 61 19.07 21.92 6.34
N HIS A 62 17.93 21.81 5.65
CA HIS A 62 17.74 22.23 4.27
C HIS A 62 16.87 23.50 4.15
N ALA A 63 16.45 24.07 5.29
CA ALA A 63 15.72 25.32 5.32
C ALA A 63 16.62 26.49 4.92
N THR A 64 16.07 27.45 4.18
CA THR A 64 16.75 28.70 3.81
C THR A 64 16.78 29.70 4.94
N ALA A 65 17.74 30.64 4.86
CA ALA A 65 17.69 31.86 5.66
C ALA A 65 16.39 32.67 5.33
N PRO A 66 15.75 33.28 6.33
CA PRO A 66 14.56 34.10 6.10
C PRO A 66 14.90 35.27 5.13
N GLY A 67 14.14 35.37 4.03
CA GLY A 67 14.29 36.48 3.09
C GLY A 67 14.28 36.10 1.59
N ASP A 68 14.42 34.83 1.25
CA ASP A 68 14.51 34.37 -0.14
C ASP A 68 13.12 33.96 -0.72
N GLY A 69 12.09 34.69 -0.35
CA GLY A 69 10.66 34.39 -0.61
C GLY A 69 10.15 34.72 -2.01
N SER A 70 11.03 34.99 -3.00
CA SER A 70 10.55 35.35 -4.33
C SER A 70 10.05 34.10 -5.12
N PRO A 71 9.03 34.21 -5.99
CA PRO A 71 8.62 33.17 -6.92
C PRO A 71 9.79 32.67 -7.78
N ASP A 72 10.72 33.56 -8.15
CA ASP A 72 11.93 33.26 -8.92
C ASP A 72 12.85 32.25 -8.24
N ALA A 73 12.83 32.19 -6.89
CA ALA A 73 13.63 31.23 -6.14
C ALA A 73 13.18 29.77 -6.34
N LEU A 74 11.87 29.52 -6.46
CA LEU A 74 11.36 28.18 -6.71
C LEU A 74 11.63 27.73 -8.15
N ASP A 75 11.50 28.64 -9.13
CA ASP A 75 11.82 28.35 -10.53
C ASP A 75 13.33 28.07 -10.71
N ALA A 76 14.18 28.73 -9.95
CA ALA A 76 15.60 28.44 -9.93
C ALA A 76 15.88 27.04 -9.36
N LEU A 77 15.17 26.61 -8.31
CA LEU A 77 15.29 25.26 -7.77
C LEU A 77 14.79 24.18 -8.76
N VAL A 78 13.69 24.43 -9.47
CA VAL A 78 13.18 23.52 -10.51
C VAL A 78 14.21 23.35 -11.63
N ARG A 79 14.79 24.45 -12.12
CA ARG A 79 15.87 24.38 -13.13
C ARG A 79 17.11 23.63 -12.58
N GLN A 80 17.53 23.94 -11.36
CA GLN A 80 18.64 23.25 -10.70
C GLN A 80 18.43 21.73 -10.64
N ALA A 81 17.22 21.26 -10.29
CA ALA A 81 16.89 19.85 -10.21
C ALA A 81 16.89 19.18 -11.60
N ALA A 82 16.37 19.88 -12.61
CA ALA A 82 16.39 19.38 -13.99
C ALA A 82 17.83 19.26 -14.54
N ASP A 83 18.65 20.28 -14.31
CA ASP A 83 20.08 20.30 -14.72
C ASP A 83 20.88 19.23 -14.00
N TRP A 84 20.67 19.07 -12.69
CA TRP A 84 21.27 18.00 -11.90
C TRP A 84 20.87 16.63 -12.45
N GLY A 85 19.56 16.40 -12.68
CA GLY A 85 19.07 15.14 -13.24
C GLY A 85 19.66 14.82 -14.61
N ALA A 86 19.82 15.83 -15.47
CA ALA A 86 20.47 15.66 -16.77
C ALA A 86 21.95 15.25 -16.63
N GLY A 87 22.70 15.93 -15.77
CA GLY A 87 24.11 15.60 -15.51
C GLY A 87 24.29 14.20 -14.91
N GLU A 88 23.42 13.81 -13.98
CA GLU A 88 23.47 12.46 -13.40
C GLU A 88 23.13 11.38 -14.43
N ARG A 89 22.17 11.59 -15.33
CA ARG A 89 21.87 10.64 -16.41
C ARG A 89 23.11 10.43 -17.31
N GLU A 90 23.79 11.48 -17.69
CA GLU A 90 25.05 11.37 -18.45
C GLU A 90 26.14 10.58 -17.69
N ARG A 91 26.22 10.82 -16.37
CA ARG A 91 27.15 10.08 -15.49
C ARG A 91 26.88 8.57 -15.49
N TYR A 92 25.61 8.17 -15.42
CA TYR A 92 25.25 6.74 -15.47
C TYR A 92 25.43 6.13 -16.85
N LEU A 93 25.14 6.86 -17.94
CA LEU A 93 25.41 6.41 -19.30
C LEU A 93 26.90 6.15 -19.53
N GLY A 94 27.79 6.90 -18.88
CA GLY A 94 29.24 6.67 -18.90
C GLY A 94 29.65 5.27 -18.44
N LEU A 95 28.81 4.59 -17.59
CA LEU A 95 29.05 3.22 -17.15
C LEU A 95 28.75 2.18 -18.26
N ALA A 96 27.86 2.51 -19.20
CA ALA A 96 27.53 1.63 -20.33
C ALA A 96 28.65 1.59 -21.40
N VAL A 97 29.38 2.68 -21.56
CA VAL A 97 30.45 2.82 -22.60
C VAL A 97 31.76 2.11 -22.21
N GLY A 98 31.98 1.88 -20.91
CA GLY A 98 33.22 1.30 -20.38
C GLY A 98 33.46 -0.22 -20.62
N GLY A 99 32.53 -0.92 -21.28
CA GLY A 99 32.55 -2.37 -21.50
C GLY A 99 32.99 -2.84 -22.89
N GLU A 100 33.81 -2.10 -23.62
CA GLU A 100 34.37 -2.58 -24.89
C GLU A 100 35.37 -3.75 -24.67
N GLY A 101 34.80 -4.95 -24.47
CA GLY A 101 35.53 -6.21 -24.65
C GLY A 101 35.42 -6.65 -26.12
N ASP A 102 36.57 -6.79 -26.81
CA ASP A 102 36.70 -7.40 -28.14
C ASP A 102 36.04 -8.80 -28.19
N GLY A 103 34.77 -8.86 -28.56
CA GLY A 103 34.07 -10.10 -28.73
C GLY A 103 32.94 -9.92 -29.74
N ASP A 104 33.09 -10.56 -30.90
CA ASP A 104 32.08 -10.76 -31.93
C ASP A 104 30.91 -11.64 -31.37
N GLY A 105 30.23 -11.15 -30.36
CA GLY A 105 29.08 -11.78 -29.70
C GLY A 105 27.78 -11.14 -30.12
N ASP A 106 26.76 -11.96 -30.26
CA ASP A 106 25.38 -11.62 -30.57
C ASP A 106 24.97 -10.28 -29.93
N ARG A 107 24.83 -9.23 -30.74
CA ARG A 107 24.56 -7.84 -30.33
C ARG A 107 23.21 -7.67 -29.60
N ASP A 108 22.36 -8.69 -29.62
CA ASP A 108 21.05 -8.67 -29.00
C ASP A 108 21.05 -9.14 -27.53
N ARG A 109 22.20 -9.56 -26.98
CA ARG A 109 22.28 -10.02 -25.59
C ARG A 109 23.31 -9.23 -24.81
N PRO A 110 22.90 -8.44 -23.79
CA PRO A 110 23.87 -7.70 -22.97
C PRO A 110 24.92 -8.66 -22.41
N ASP A 111 26.17 -8.24 -22.43
CA ASP A 111 27.25 -9.01 -21.81
C ASP A 111 27.04 -9.15 -20.30
N GLY A 112 27.79 -10.04 -19.65
CA GLY A 112 27.60 -10.30 -18.22
C GLY A 112 27.85 -9.07 -17.34
N HIS A 113 28.60 -8.08 -17.82
CA HIS A 113 28.87 -6.83 -17.13
C HIS A 113 27.61 -5.93 -17.12
N HIS A 114 27.07 -5.65 -18.29
CA HIS A 114 25.84 -4.84 -18.41
C HIS A 114 24.67 -5.46 -17.67
N GLN A 115 24.53 -6.78 -17.66
CA GLN A 115 23.50 -7.47 -16.90
C GLN A 115 23.59 -7.20 -15.39
N VAL A 116 24.81 -7.21 -14.84
CA VAL A 116 25.04 -6.91 -13.42
C VAL A 116 24.67 -5.46 -13.11
N LEU A 117 25.13 -4.50 -13.92
CA LEU A 117 24.85 -3.09 -13.74
C LEU A 117 23.34 -2.80 -13.78
N VAL A 118 22.64 -3.33 -14.79
CA VAL A 118 21.18 -3.19 -14.94
C VAL A 118 20.45 -3.71 -13.72
N ARG A 119 20.78 -4.90 -13.24
CA ARG A 119 20.12 -5.53 -12.08
C ARG A 119 20.31 -4.74 -10.81
N ARG A 120 21.53 -4.25 -10.54
CA ARG A 120 21.82 -3.42 -9.37
C ARG A 120 21.15 -2.07 -9.46
N ALA A 121 21.17 -1.42 -10.61
CA ALA A 121 20.49 -0.16 -10.84
C ALA A 121 18.98 -0.29 -10.57
N VAL A 122 18.34 -1.32 -11.13
CA VAL A 122 16.91 -1.57 -10.92
C VAL A 122 16.61 -1.91 -9.47
N LEU A 123 17.38 -2.75 -8.79
CA LEU A 123 17.17 -3.05 -7.38
C LEU A 123 17.40 -1.83 -6.47
N GLY A 124 18.44 -1.03 -6.76
CA GLY A 124 18.72 0.20 -6.01
C GLY A 124 17.62 1.26 -6.14
N CYS A 125 16.96 1.34 -7.30
CA CYS A 125 15.82 2.23 -7.52
C CYS A 125 14.49 1.71 -6.92
N ALA A 126 14.35 0.40 -6.70
CA ALA A 126 13.07 -0.23 -6.40
C ALA A 126 12.30 0.38 -5.20
N PRO A 127 12.92 0.71 -4.05
CA PRO A 127 12.18 1.27 -2.94
C PRO A 127 11.50 2.61 -3.23
N LEU A 128 12.07 3.43 -4.11
CA LEU A 128 11.47 4.71 -4.51
C LEU A 128 10.55 4.55 -5.73
N ALA A 129 10.98 3.79 -6.73
CA ALA A 129 10.28 3.69 -8.00
C ALA A 129 8.96 2.89 -7.90
N LEU A 130 8.92 1.82 -7.11
CA LEU A 130 7.68 1.06 -6.86
C LEU A 130 6.60 1.90 -6.16
N MET A 131 6.98 2.93 -5.42
CA MET A 131 6.07 3.79 -4.67
C MET A 131 6.00 5.21 -5.26
N SER A 132 6.31 5.35 -6.56
CA SER A 132 6.37 6.66 -7.23
C SER A 132 5.00 7.35 -7.25
N GLY A 133 4.84 8.44 -6.49
CA GLY A 133 3.59 9.16 -6.28
C GLY A 133 2.85 8.81 -4.99
N ALA A 134 3.18 7.69 -4.33
CA ALA A 134 2.48 7.21 -3.14
C ALA A 134 2.44 8.22 -1.99
N TRP A 135 3.39 9.14 -1.90
CA TRP A 135 3.43 10.18 -0.87
C TRP A 135 2.30 11.21 -0.96
N LEU A 136 1.58 11.28 -2.09
CA LEU A 136 0.45 12.19 -2.29
C LEU A 136 -0.88 11.61 -1.78
N GLN A 137 -1.02 10.29 -1.66
CA GLN A 137 -2.27 9.58 -1.36
C GLN A 137 -2.96 10.04 -0.07
N TRP A 138 -2.19 10.36 0.97
CA TRP A 138 -2.70 10.69 2.29
C TRP A 138 -3.06 12.18 2.47
N LEU A 139 -2.76 13.02 1.46
CA LEU A 139 -3.14 14.43 1.44
C LEU A 139 -4.64 14.62 1.21
N SER A 140 -5.32 13.63 0.64
CA SER A 140 -6.78 13.57 0.54
C SER A 140 -7.38 12.86 1.76
N ALA A 141 -8.44 13.43 2.30
CA ALA A 141 -9.20 12.92 3.44
C ALA A 141 -10.70 13.24 3.24
N PRO A 142 -11.64 12.54 3.91
CA PRO A 142 -13.06 12.88 3.79
C PRO A 142 -13.37 14.33 4.15
N GLY A 143 -12.63 14.89 5.09
CA GLY A 143 -12.84 16.26 5.56
C GLY A 143 -12.34 17.36 4.64
N ASN A 144 -11.57 17.02 3.59
CA ASN A 144 -11.05 17.98 2.61
C ASN A 144 -11.38 17.60 1.16
N ALA A 145 -12.37 16.73 0.97
CA ALA A 145 -12.78 16.22 -0.34
C ALA A 145 -13.37 17.32 -1.27
N ASP A 146 -13.79 18.44 -0.70
CA ASP A 146 -14.30 19.62 -1.40
C ASP A 146 -13.26 20.76 -1.52
N ASP A 147 -12.01 20.54 -1.11
CA ASP A 147 -10.93 21.53 -1.18
C ASP A 147 -10.28 21.54 -2.58
N PRO A 148 -10.30 22.66 -3.32
CA PRO A 148 -9.73 22.75 -4.66
C PRO A 148 -8.21 22.43 -4.73
N LEU A 149 -7.44 22.72 -3.67
CA LEU A 149 -6.03 22.33 -3.61
C LEU A 149 -5.89 20.82 -3.52
N VAL A 150 -6.69 20.17 -2.67
CA VAL A 150 -6.67 18.72 -2.51
C VAL A 150 -7.10 18.01 -3.79
N LEU A 151 -8.09 18.53 -4.52
CA LEU A 151 -8.49 18.00 -5.83
C LEU A 151 -7.34 18.06 -6.83
N ARG A 152 -6.54 19.13 -6.87
CA ARG A 152 -5.34 19.23 -7.72
C ARG A 152 -4.27 18.21 -7.33
N ILE A 153 -4.05 17.99 -6.04
CA ILE A 153 -3.10 17.00 -5.52
C ILE A 153 -3.57 15.59 -5.88
N LEU A 154 -4.85 15.31 -5.68
CA LEU A 154 -5.42 14.02 -6.00
C LEU A 154 -5.41 13.73 -7.51
N ALA A 155 -5.53 14.75 -8.36
CA ALA A 155 -5.37 14.61 -9.82
C ALA A 155 -3.94 14.19 -10.21
N LEU A 156 -2.91 14.71 -9.52
CA LEU A 156 -1.53 14.24 -9.70
C LEU A 156 -1.41 12.77 -9.28
N TYR A 157 -1.95 12.44 -8.13
CA TYR A 157 -1.95 11.08 -7.60
C TYR A 157 -2.69 10.10 -8.52
N ALA A 158 -3.90 10.44 -8.95
CA ALA A 158 -4.70 9.63 -9.86
C ALA A 158 -3.95 9.33 -11.18
N SER A 159 -3.23 10.31 -11.70
CA SER A 159 -2.34 10.10 -12.85
C SER A 159 -1.18 9.13 -12.53
N ASP A 160 -0.60 9.17 -11.33
CA ASP A 160 0.52 8.31 -10.95
C ASP A 160 0.10 6.84 -10.75
N VAL A 161 -1.09 6.60 -10.20
CA VAL A 161 -1.63 5.24 -10.01
C VAL A 161 -2.40 4.72 -11.22
N GLY A 162 -2.62 5.55 -12.25
CA GLY A 162 -3.36 5.17 -13.45
C GLY A 162 -4.82 4.86 -13.14
N ALA A 163 -5.56 5.84 -12.60
CA ALA A 163 -6.98 5.67 -12.23
C ALA A 163 -7.78 5.01 -13.36
N GLY A 164 -8.54 3.95 -13.03
CA GLY A 164 -9.25 3.11 -13.98
C GLY A 164 -8.38 2.21 -14.87
N HIS A 165 -7.07 2.41 -14.89
CA HIS A 165 -6.13 1.69 -15.74
C HIS A 165 -4.90 1.22 -14.96
N PRO A 166 -4.99 0.11 -14.18
CA PRO A 166 -3.93 -0.31 -13.26
C PRO A 166 -2.59 -0.59 -13.97
N ALA A 167 -2.60 -0.99 -15.24
CA ALA A 167 -1.38 -1.15 -16.04
C ALA A 167 -0.65 0.18 -16.30
N ALA A 168 -1.35 1.31 -16.24
CA ALA A 168 -0.78 2.63 -16.37
C ALA A 168 -0.22 3.19 -15.05
N SER A 169 -0.29 2.45 -13.95
CA SER A 169 0.37 2.81 -12.68
C SER A 169 1.89 2.80 -12.83
N ARG A 170 2.58 3.81 -12.28
CA ARG A 170 4.05 3.86 -12.25
C ARG A 170 4.64 2.66 -11.51
N GLY A 171 4.07 2.32 -10.35
CA GLY A 171 4.48 1.14 -9.59
C GLY A 171 4.27 -0.17 -10.33
N SER A 172 3.13 -0.31 -11.03
CA SER A 172 2.85 -1.50 -11.86
C SER A 172 3.83 -1.64 -13.02
N ALA A 173 4.16 -0.54 -13.70
CA ALA A 173 5.15 -0.53 -14.78
C ALA A 173 6.55 -0.91 -14.26
N TYR A 174 6.91 -0.43 -13.07
CA TYR A 174 8.17 -0.80 -12.43
C TYR A 174 8.20 -2.26 -11.97
N LEU A 175 7.11 -2.75 -11.42
CA LEU A 175 6.96 -4.16 -11.05
C LEU A 175 7.10 -5.08 -12.27
N GLU A 176 6.58 -4.66 -13.42
CA GLU A 176 6.74 -5.40 -14.68
C GLU A 176 8.21 -5.41 -15.14
N LEU A 177 8.93 -4.30 -15.03
CA LEU A 177 10.38 -4.27 -15.28
C LEU A 177 11.12 -5.26 -14.37
N LEU A 178 10.79 -5.28 -13.07
CA LEU A 178 11.36 -6.26 -12.13
C LEU A 178 11.02 -7.72 -12.51
N ARG A 179 9.80 -7.99 -12.95
CA ARG A 179 9.38 -9.34 -13.40
C ARG A 179 10.16 -9.81 -14.60
N ARG A 180 10.34 -8.95 -15.61
CA ARG A 180 11.15 -9.26 -16.81
C ARG A 180 12.59 -9.58 -16.47
N LEU A 181 13.16 -8.85 -15.53
CA LEU A 181 14.51 -9.09 -15.04
C LEU A 181 14.59 -10.22 -14.00
N ARG A 182 13.47 -10.88 -13.68
CA ARG A 182 13.38 -11.93 -12.65
C ARG A 182 13.84 -11.47 -11.26
N LEU A 183 13.49 -10.21 -10.91
CA LEU A 183 13.85 -9.56 -9.64
C LEU A 183 12.65 -9.31 -8.72
N ALA A 184 11.45 -9.70 -9.16
CA ALA A 184 10.20 -9.35 -8.48
C ALA A 184 9.83 -10.23 -7.27
N GLU A 185 10.69 -11.16 -6.83
CA GLU A 185 10.39 -12.13 -5.77
C GLU A 185 9.88 -11.51 -4.47
N ASN A 186 10.43 -10.32 -4.13
CA ASN A 186 10.08 -9.59 -2.92
C ASN A 186 9.44 -8.22 -3.22
N ALA A 187 8.94 -7.99 -4.43
CA ALA A 187 8.52 -6.66 -4.85
C ALA A 187 7.03 -6.36 -4.60
N ALA A 188 6.22 -7.37 -4.33
CA ALA A 188 4.78 -7.20 -4.08
C ALA A 188 4.33 -8.08 -2.90
N PRO A 189 3.67 -7.53 -1.87
CA PRO A 189 3.53 -6.09 -1.65
C PRO A 189 4.87 -5.39 -1.38
N ALA A 190 4.96 -4.07 -1.63
CA ALA A 190 6.20 -3.29 -1.54
C ALA A 190 6.90 -3.40 -0.18
N ALA A 191 6.15 -3.60 0.90
CA ALA A 191 6.70 -3.89 2.23
C ALA A 191 7.67 -5.08 2.26
N ARG A 192 7.50 -6.06 1.37
CA ARG A 192 8.40 -7.24 1.27
C ARG A 192 9.80 -6.90 0.77
N LEU A 193 9.97 -5.78 0.04
CA LEU A 193 11.30 -5.32 -0.36
C LEU A 193 12.26 -5.21 0.83
N THR A 194 11.74 -4.91 2.01
CA THR A 194 12.55 -4.79 3.23
C THR A 194 13.26 -6.09 3.61
N GLY A 195 12.78 -7.22 3.14
CA GLY A 195 13.40 -8.53 3.29
C GLY A 195 14.47 -8.84 2.24
N ASP A 196 14.50 -8.10 1.13
CA ASP A 196 15.44 -8.35 0.04
C ASP A 196 16.84 -7.83 0.41
N GLN A 197 17.77 -8.76 0.57
CA GLN A 197 19.14 -8.47 0.97
C GLN A 197 20.02 -7.97 -0.19
N ARG A 198 19.52 -8.06 -1.42
CA ARG A 198 20.20 -7.54 -2.62
C ARG A 198 20.13 -6.02 -2.69
N ILE A 199 19.15 -5.42 -2.00
CA ILE A 199 18.95 -3.97 -1.93
C ILE A 199 19.73 -3.42 -0.74
N PRO A 200 20.61 -2.44 -0.90
CA PRO A 200 21.33 -1.85 0.24
C PRO A 200 20.39 -1.05 1.15
N ASP A 201 20.68 -1.00 2.45
CA ASP A 201 19.87 -0.28 3.43
C ASP A 201 19.72 1.21 3.11
N GLY A 202 20.75 1.80 2.49
CA GLY A 202 20.74 3.20 2.03
C GLY A 202 19.62 3.53 1.04
N ALA A 203 19.24 2.55 0.19
CA ALA A 203 18.19 2.74 -0.80
C ALA A 203 16.79 2.97 -0.19
N PHE A 204 16.56 2.52 1.05
CA PHE A 204 15.29 2.73 1.76
C PHE A 204 15.20 4.07 2.49
N ARG A 205 16.32 4.76 2.71
CA ARG A 205 16.37 5.92 3.61
C ARG A 205 15.48 7.08 3.15
N LEU A 206 15.61 7.46 1.90
CA LEU A 206 14.86 8.57 1.31
C LEU A 206 13.37 8.24 1.16
N PRO A 207 12.96 7.13 0.52
CA PRO A 207 11.55 6.80 0.37
C PRO A 207 10.87 6.49 1.72
N ALA A 208 11.54 5.85 2.66
CA ALA A 208 10.96 5.61 4.00
C ALA A 208 10.55 6.89 4.70
N LEU A 209 11.40 7.93 4.65
CA LEU A 209 11.10 9.21 5.29
C LEU A 209 9.99 9.96 4.56
N LEU A 210 10.00 9.96 3.22
CA LEU A 210 8.97 10.62 2.41
C LEU A 210 7.58 9.97 2.65
N LEU A 211 7.51 8.65 2.61
CA LEU A 211 6.27 7.91 2.86
C LEU A 211 5.79 8.06 4.32
N ALA A 212 6.72 8.14 5.27
CA ALA A 212 6.35 8.39 6.66
C ALA A 212 5.82 9.83 6.88
N MET A 213 6.36 10.85 6.18
CA MET A 213 5.79 12.20 6.18
C MET A 213 4.38 12.21 5.59
N SER A 214 4.14 11.45 4.53
CA SER A 214 2.84 11.28 3.90
C SER A 214 1.76 10.79 4.88
N ARG A 215 2.13 9.99 5.89
CA ARG A 215 1.22 9.52 6.96
C ARG A 215 0.84 10.63 7.97
N ARG A 216 1.44 11.81 7.84
CA ARG A 216 1.20 13.00 8.67
C ARG A 216 0.96 14.23 7.78
N PRO A 217 -0.07 14.19 6.92
CA PRO A 217 -0.28 15.21 5.90
C PRO A 217 -0.50 16.60 6.49
N ASP A 218 -1.18 16.71 7.64
CA ASP A 218 -1.43 17.98 8.31
C ASP A 218 -0.15 18.67 8.81
N ASP A 219 0.90 17.88 9.08
CA ASP A 219 2.19 18.37 9.56
C ASP A 219 3.17 18.72 8.43
N PHE A 220 3.05 18.08 7.24
CA PHE A 220 4.08 18.11 6.19
C PHE A 220 3.55 18.35 4.77
N ARG A 221 2.34 18.91 4.62
CA ARG A 221 1.70 19.12 3.30
C ARG A 221 2.61 19.87 2.33
N GLY A 222 3.20 20.96 2.78
CA GLY A 222 4.09 21.78 1.96
C GLY A 222 5.39 21.07 1.57
N GLU A 223 6.01 20.38 2.53
CA GLU A 223 7.25 19.65 2.31
C GLU A 223 7.04 18.45 1.35
N ILE A 224 5.91 17.76 1.44
CA ILE A 224 5.55 16.66 0.54
C ILE A 224 5.38 17.20 -0.89
N LEU A 225 4.65 18.30 -1.08
CA LEU A 225 4.49 18.91 -2.41
C LEU A 225 5.82 19.43 -2.96
N GLY A 226 6.68 19.99 -2.11
CA GLY A 226 8.03 20.39 -2.51
C GLY A 226 8.88 19.20 -2.98
N ALA A 227 8.81 18.08 -2.28
CA ALA A 227 9.49 16.86 -2.66
C ALA A 227 8.94 16.26 -3.97
N ASP A 228 7.63 16.27 -4.16
CA ASP A 228 6.99 15.82 -5.40
C ASP A 228 7.38 16.68 -6.60
N LEU A 229 7.38 18.02 -6.41
CA LEU A 229 7.82 18.95 -7.45
C LEU A 229 9.28 18.70 -7.85
N CYS A 230 10.16 18.41 -6.88
CA CYS A 230 11.55 18.05 -7.15
C CYS A 230 11.65 16.76 -7.99
N LEU A 231 10.93 15.72 -7.62
CA LEU A 231 10.92 14.45 -8.36
C LEU A 231 10.40 14.61 -9.78
N ARG A 232 9.35 15.41 -9.99
CA ARG A 232 8.83 15.71 -11.34
C ARG A 232 9.79 16.59 -12.15
N ALA A 233 10.56 17.46 -11.51
CA ALA A 233 11.59 18.27 -12.17
C ALA A 233 12.80 17.42 -12.59
N VAL A 234 13.23 16.46 -11.77
CA VAL A 234 14.29 15.50 -12.09
C VAL A 234 13.85 14.54 -13.20
N GLY A 235 12.60 14.07 -13.17
CA GLY A 235 12.05 13.10 -14.11
C GLY A 235 12.50 11.68 -13.81
N LEU A 236 12.78 10.91 -14.86
CA LEU A 236 13.24 9.53 -14.73
C LEU A 236 14.46 9.46 -13.80
N LEU A 237 14.42 8.56 -12.81
CA LEU A 237 15.55 8.35 -11.91
C LEU A 237 16.84 8.10 -12.72
N PRO A 238 17.94 8.84 -12.45
CA PRO A 238 19.11 8.85 -13.35
C PRO A 238 19.69 7.48 -13.65
N ALA A 239 19.73 6.58 -12.66
CA ALA A 239 20.23 5.21 -12.86
C ALA A 239 19.36 4.37 -13.82
N LEU A 240 18.08 4.72 -14.01
CA LEU A 240 17.20 4.03 -14.96
C LEU A 240 17.50 4.41 -16.41
N GLU A 241 18.23 5.51 -16.67
CA GLU A 241 18.71 5.85 -17.99
C GLU A 241 19.71 4.81 -18.51
N LEU A 242 20.63 4.35 -17.64
CA LEU A 242 21.50 3.22 -17.97
C LEU A 242 20.71 1.97 -18.34
N VAL A 243 19.61 1.70 -17.60
CA VAL A 243 18.75 0.55 -17.88
C VAL A 243 18.04 0.71 -19.22
N ARG A 244 17.57 1.93 -19.53
CA ARG A 244 16.91 2.25 -20.79
C ARG A 244 17.86 2.11 -21.98
N GLU A 245 19.11 2.52 -21.83
CA GLU A 245 20.13 2.38 -22.88
C GLU A 245 20.44 0.91 -23.19
N VAL A 246 20.56 0.08 -22.15
CA VAL A 246 20.87 -1.36 -22.31
C VAL A 246 19.63 -2.17 -22.72
N LEU A 247 18.43 -1.76 -22.30
CA LEU A 247 17.15 -2.44 -22.56
C LEU A 247 16.12 -1.46 -23.14
N PRO A 248 16.34 -0.93 -24.34
CA PRO A 248 15.51 0.16 -24.87
C PRO A 248 14.10 -0.27 -25.25
N THR A 249 13.91 -1.54 -25.62
CA THR A 249 12.63 -2.08 -26.10
C THR A 249 11.88 -2.78 -24.98
N GLU A 250 10.55 -2.82 -25.07
CA GLU A 250 9.65 -3.58 -24.20
C GLU A 250 9.32 -2.96 -22.82
N THR A 251 9.92 -1.85 -22.41
CA THR A 251 9.59 -1.16 -21.16
C THR A 251 8.85 0.14 -21.46
N ASP A 252 7.75 0.38 -20.75
CA ASP A 252 7.00 1.64 -20.85
C ASP A 252 7.70 2.74 -20.03
N TRP A 253 8.75 3.31 -20.64
CA TRP A 253 9.56 4.36 -20.03
C TRP A 253 8.77 5.65 -19.79
N ALA A 254 7.74 5.92 -20.61
CA ALA A 254 6.89 7.10 -20.41
C ALA A 254 6.06 6.98 -19.13
N THR A 255 5.58 5.78 -18.80
CA THR A 255 4.88 5.54 -17.53
C THR A 255 5.84 5.62 -16.34
N LEU A 256 7.07 5.17 -16.47
CA LEU A 256 8.06 5.22 -15.40
C LEU A 256 8.58 6.63 -15.09
N ASP A 257 8.54 7.54 -16.05
CA ASP A 257 9.07 8.89 -15.91
C ASP A 257 8.03 9.86 -15.31
N PRO A 258 8.24 10.40 -14.08
CA PRO A 258 7.35 11.36 -13.46
C PRO A 258 7.20 12.68 -14.22
N ALA A 259 8.15 13.03 -15.10
CA ALA A 259 8.09 14.22 -15.93
C ALA A 259 7.35 13.99 -17.25
N ALA A 260 7.20 12.74 -17.68
CA ALA A 260 6.61 12.43 -18.97
C ALA A 260 5.11 12.77 -18.99
N ARG A 261 4.69 13.39 -20.10
CA ARG A 261 3.27 13.62 -20.41
C ARG A 261 2.63 12.30 -20.82
N ARG A 262 1.52 11.94 -20.20
CA ARG A 262 0.75 10.74 -20.51
C ARG A 262 -0.44 11.04 -21.42
N GLU A 263 -1.03 12.22 -21.25
CA GLU A 263 -2.13 12.70 -22.06
C GLU A 263 -1.57 13.47 -23.25
N THR A 264 -2.23 13.40 -24.40
CA THR A 264 -1.82 14.11 -25.62
C THR A 264 -1.95 15.63 -25.48
N GLU A 265 -2.85 16.08 -24.61
CA GLU A 265 -3.13 17.50 -24.35
C GLU A 265 -3.04 17.81 -22.84
N GLY A 266 -2.83 19.07 -22.50
CA GLY A 266 -2.78 19.53 -21.12
C GLY A 266 -1.36 19.87 -20.60
N PRO A 267 -1.24 20.42 -19.40
CA PRO A 267 0.04 20.83 -18.83
C PRO A 267 0.91 19.63 -18.46
N LEU A 268 2.23 19.84 -18.42
CA LEU A 268 3.18 18.83 -17.96
C LEU A 268 2.95 18.47 -16.47
N PRO A 269 3.33 17.26 -16.02
CA PRO A 269 3.20 16.89 -14.61
C PRO A 269 3.87 17.87 -13.65
N VAL A 270 5.03 18.42 -14.01
CA VAL A 270 5.72 19.43 -13.22
C VAL A 270 4.94 20.75 -13.15
N GLU A 271 4.26 21.14 -14.22
CA GLU A 271 3.41 22.33 -14.25
C GLU A 271 2.12 22.14 -13.43
N ARG A 272 1.51 20.97 -13.48
CA ARG A 272 0.37 20.62 -12.61
C ARG A 272 0.76 20.64 -11.13
N CYS A 273 1.90 20.07 -10.78
CA CYS A 273 2.41 20.12 -9.40
C CYS A 273 2.72 21.56 -8.98
N ARG A 274 3.33 22.37 -9.87
CA ARG A 274 3.55 23.78 -9.61
C ARG A 274 2.25 24.53 -9.35
N GLY A 275 1.19 24.26 -10.09
CA GLY A 275 -0.14 24.84 -9.87
C GLY A 275 -0.73 24.47 -8.50
N ALA A 276 -0.48 23.26 -7.98
CA ALA A 276 -0.85 22.88 -6.62
C ALA A 276 0.00 23.61 -5.56
N VAL A 277 1.30 23.75 -5.79
CA VAL A 277 2.20 24.52 -4.94
C VAL A 277 1.79 25.98 -4.88
N ASP A 278 1.46 26.60 -6.00
CA ASP A 278 1.04 27.99 -6.04
C ASP A 278 -0.28 28.22 -5.31
N ALA A 279 -1.22 27.27 -5.39
CA ALA A 279 -2.46 27.30 -4.61
C ALA A 279 -2.17 27.18 -3.11
N LEU A 280 -1.30 26.26 -2.67
CA LEU A 280 -0.89 26.14 -1.27
C LEU A 280 -0.23 27.42 -0.74
N VAL A 281 0.67 28.02 -1.55
CA VAL A 281 1.34 29.27 -1.18
C VAL A 281 0.34 30.42 -1.11
N GLY A 282 -0.68 30.42 -1.98
CA GLY A 282 -1.80 31.36 -1.90
C GLY A 282 -2.59 31.25 -0.59
N GLU A 283 -2.81 30.05 -0.08
CA GLU A 283 -3.51 29.81 1.18
C GLU A 283 -2.66 30.08 2.42
N GLU A 284 -1.41 29.58 2.46
CA GLU A 284 -0.54 29.58 3.65
C GLU A 284 0.50 30.72 3.65
N GLY A 285 0.64 31.44 2.55
CA GLY A 285 1.59 32.55 2.40
C GLY A 285 3.05 32.10 2.55
N ALA A 286 3.85 32.91 3.24
CA ALA A 286 5.27 32.63 3.43
C ALA A 286 5.56 31.30 4.11
N ARG A 287 4.71 30.83 5.02
CA ARG A 287 4.87 29.56 5.70
C ARG A 287 4.80 28.39 4.71
N GLY A 288 3.79 28.36 3.84
CA GLY A 288 3.65 27.35 2.80
C GLY A 288 4.81 27.35 1.82
N ALA A 289 5.24 28.56 1.41
CA ALA A 289 6.40 28.72 0.52
C ALA A 289 7.70 28.20 1.16
N ASP A 290 7.93 28.42 2.45
CA ASP A 290 9.11 27.91 3.17
C ASP A 290 9.07 26.39 3.31
N ALA A 291 7.91 25.82 3.62
CA ALA A 291 7.71 24.38 3.70
C ALA A 291 8.00 23.69 2.35
N VAL A 292 7.44 24.20 1.26
CA VAL A 292 7.68 23.70 -0.11
C VAL A 292 9.17 23.75 -0.46
N ARG A 293 9.84 24.87 -0.24
CA ARG A 293 11.28 25.00 -0.52
C ARG A 293 12.13 24.05 0.32
N SER A 294 11.77 23.88 1.59
CA SER A 294 12.46 22.97 2.50
C SER A 294 12.32 21.51 2.02
N GLY A 295 11.12 21.09 1.66
CA GLY A 295 10.86 19.77 1.11
C GLY A 295 11.57 19.52 -0.21
N PHE A 296 11.55 20.50 -1.11
CA PHE A 296 12.24 20.44 -2.41
C PHE A 296 13.76 20.24 -2.24
N ARG A 297 14.40 21.10 -1.43
CA ARG A 297 15.86 21.02 -1.20
C ARG A 297 16.26 19.73 -0.48
N TRP A 298 15.47 19.31 0.50
CA TRP A 298 15.68 18.05 1.18
C TRP A 298 15.64 16.87 0.19
N MET A 299 14.66 16.87 -0.71
CA MET A 299 14.51 15.81 -1.72
C MET A 299 15.69 15.82 -2.68
N LEU A 300 16.09 16.98 -3.22
CA LEU A 300 17.22 17.09 -4.16
C LEU A 300 18.52 16.64 -3.52
N ALA A 301 18.80 17.05 -2.28
CA ALA A 301 19.99 16.63 -1.55
C ALA A 301 19.96 15.11 -1.27
N GLY A 302 18.80 14.59 -0.87
CA GLY A 302 18.61 13.15 -0.64
C GLY A 302 18.78 12.30 -1.90
N LEU A 303 18.30 12.80 -3.06
CA LEU A 303 18.51 12.16 -4.36
C LEU A 303 19.98 12.20 -4.77
N SER A 304 20.70 13.30 -4.50
CA SER A 304 22.13 13.39 -4.76
C SER A 304 22.92 12.39 -3.93
N ASP A 305 22.71 12.35 -2.61
CA ASP A 305 23.36 11.38 -1.73
C ASP A 305 23.07 9.93 -2.13
N TRP A 306 21.80 9.65 -2.49
CA TRP A 306 21.38 8.34 -2.94
C TRP A 306 22.02 7.96 -4.30
N SER A 307 22.03 8.89 -5.26
CA SER A 307 22.64 8.69 -6.57
C SER A 307 24.14 8.45 -6.46
N ASP A 308 24.85 9.21 -5.65
CA ASP A 308 26.29 9.01 -5.40
C ASP A 308 26.59 7.62 -4.83
N ALA A 309 25.78 7.19 -3.85
CA ALA A 309 25.93 5.86 -3.24
C ALA A 309 25.66 4.72 -4.26
N LEU A 310 24.58 4.84 -5.04
CA LEU A 310 24.24 3.85 -6.06
C LEU A 310 25.26 3.83 -7.20
N HIS A 311 25.72 4.99 -7.68
CA HIS A 311 26.75 5.08 -8.70
C HIS A 311 28.06 4.44 -8.22
N ALA A 312 28.50 4.72 -6.99
CA ALA A 312 29.69 4.11 -6.41
C ALA A 312 29.55 2.57 -6.31
N GLU A 313 28.36 2.06 -5.97
CA GLU A 313 28.07 0.63 -5.98
C GLU A 313 28.19 0.03 -7.38
N LEU A 314 27.63 0.70 -8.41
CA LEU A 314 27.71 0.23 -9.79
C LEU A 314 29.14 0.23 -10.31
N VAL A 315 29.94 1.27 -10.01
CA VAL A 315 31.38 1.31 -10.33
C VAL A 315 32.10 0.14 -9.66
N ALA A 316 31.84 -0.10 -8.37
CA ALA A 316 32.45 -1.21 -7.63
C ALA A 316 32.02 -2.57 -8.21
N ALA A 317 30.77 -2.71 -8.65
CA ALA A 317 30.27 -3.92 -9.31
C ALA A 317 30.91 -4.16 -10.71
N GLY A 318 31.59 -3.17 -11.26
CA GLY A 318 32.50 -3.34 -12.39
C GLY A 318 33.61 -4.33 -12.08
N ASP A 319 34.12 -4.39 -10.85
CA ASP A 319 35.03 -5.42 -10.39
C ASP A 319 34.32 -6.75 -10.13
N PRO A 320 34.63 -7.83 -10.87
CA PRO A 320 33.99 -9.12 -10.63
C PRO A 320 34.25 -9.69 -9.24
N ALA A 321 35.32 -9.31 -8.56
CA ALA A 321 35.61 -9.73 -7.18
C ALA A 321 34.69 -9.08 -6.17
N PHE A 322 34.34 -7.80 -6.35
CA PHE A 322 33.35 -7.11 -5.52
C PHE A 322 31.98 -7.75 -5.68
N ASP A 323 31.53 -7.96 -6.90
CA ASP A 323 30.23 -8.52 -7.19
C ASP A 323 30.06 -9.94 -6.63
N MET A 324 31.10 -10.78 -6.79
CA MET A 324 31.16 -12.11 -6.18
C MET A 324 31.16 -12.05 -4.64
N SER A 325 31.82 -11.06 -4.05
CA SER A 325 31.81 -10.83 -2.59
C SER A 325 30.41 -10.55 -2.06
N GLU A 326 29.67 -9.67 -2.73
CA GLU A 326 28.30 -9.35 -2.34
C GLU A 326 27.36 -10.56 -2.51
N LEU A 327 27.48 -11.30 -3.61
CA LEU A 327 26.73 -12.54 -3.81
C LEU A 327 26.97 -13.53 -2.66
N MET A 328 28.22 -13.75 -2.32
CA MET A 328 28.59 -14.69 -1.26
C MET A 328 28.14 -14.20 0.13
N ARG A 329 28.15 -12.89 0.39
CA ARG A 329 27.62 -12.32 1.63
C ARG A 329 26.12 -12.59 1.81
N VAL A 330 25.34 -12.48 0.73
CA VAL A 330 23.92 -12.79 0.72
C VAL A 330 23.66 -14.29 0.90
N ARG A 331 24.29 -15.13 0.07
CA ARG A 331 24.03 -16.59 0.06
C ARG A 331 24.63 -17.32 1.26
N SER A 332 25.62 -16.75 1.92
CA SER A 332 26.26 -17.36 3.09
C SER A 332 25.31 -17.54 4.28
N ARG A 333 24.24 -16.78 4.38
CA ARG A 333 23.26 -16.92 5.47
C ARG A 333 22.60 -18.30 5.48
N GLU A 334 22.19 -18.77 4.30
CA GLU A 334 21.57 -20.08 4.13
C GLU A 334 22.62 -21.20 4.14
N GLY A 335 23.69 -21.00 3.39
CA GLY A 335 24.75 -21.99 3.22
C GLY A 335 25.47 -22.37 4.52
N ALA A 336 25.66 -21.45 5.45
CA ALA A 336 26.33 -21.70 6.72
C ALA A 336 25.63 -22.74 7.61
N VAL A 337 24.35 -23.01 7.40
CA VAL A 337 23.56 -23.95 8.18
C VAL A 337 23.78 -25.40 7.72
N TYR A 338 24.16 -25.64 6.47
CA TYR A 338 24.10 -26.99 5.86
C TYR A 338 25.44 -27.66 5.59
N HIS A 339 26.57 -26.93 5.42
CA HIS A 339 27.81 -27.45 4.88
C HIS A 339 28.88 -27.77 5.94
N HIS A 340 28.51 -28.45 7.03
CA HIS A 340 29.43 -28.79 8.13
C HIS A 340 30.45 -29.87 7.77
N GLN A 341 30.09 -30.78 6.87
CA GLN A 341 30.94 -31.94 6.51
C GLN A 341 31.88 -31.69 5.33
N PHE A 342 31.60 -30.67 4.52
CA PHE A 342 32.45 -30.32 3.39
C PHE A 342 33.63 -29.47 3.87
N LEU A 343 34.84 -29.99 3.67
CA LEU A 343 36.07 -29.30 4.04
C LEU A 343 36.67 -28.58 2.84
N LEU A 344 36.94 -27.30 2.98
CA LEU A 344 37.73 -26.50 2.04
C LEU A 344 39.00 -26.04 2.76
N GLU A 345 40.16 -26.50 2.29
CA GLU A 345 41.46 -26.34 2.96
C GLU A 345 41.43 -26.72 4.46
N GLY A 346 40.82 -27.87 4.77
CA GLY A 346 40.79 -28.41 6.15
C GLY A 346 39.79 -27.75 7.08
N LYS A 347 39.08 -26.68 6.64
CA LYS A 347 38.07 -25.98 7.42
C LYS A 347 36.68 -26.27 6.86
N PRO A 348 35.66 -26.56 7.72
CA PRO A 348 34.30 -26.75 7.26
C PRO A 348 33.74 -25.56 6.48
N LEU A 349 33.12 -25.82 5.33
CA LEU A 349 32.54 -24.78 4.46
C LEU A 349 31.50 -23.93 5.21
N ALA A 350 30.71 -24.55 6.10
CA ALA A 350 29.79 -23.83 6.97
C ALA A 350 30.47 -22.73 7.80
N ARG A 351 31.73 -22.97 8.24
CA ARG A 351 32.49 -21.97 8.99
C ARG A 351 33.02 -20.86 8.11
N TRP A 352 33.48 -21.20 6.89
CA TRP A 352 33.84 -20.22 5.88
C TRP A 352 32.67 -19.31 5.54
N LEU A 353 31.48 -19.90 5.30
CA LEU A 353 30.27 -19.16 5.00
C LEU A 353 29.80 -18.29 6.17
N ALA A 354 29.94 -18.75 7.41
CA ALA A 354 29.62 -17.93 8.58
C ALA A 354 30.49 -16.67 8.68
N GLU A 355 31.78 -16.78 8.40
CA GLU A 355 32.73 -15.68 8.40
C GLU A 355 32.52 -14.75 7.19
N CYS A 356 32.13 -15.31 6.05
CA CYS A 356 31.81 -14.61 4.80
C CYS A 356 30.71 -13.55 4.97
N ARG A 357 29.88 -13.68 5.98
CA ARG A 357 28.85 -12.65 6.29
C ARG A 357 29.46 -11.29 6.65
N THR A 358 30.66 -11.30 7.21
CA THR A 358 31.38 -10.09 7.58
C THR A 358 32.46 -9.76 6.54
N ASP A 359 33.26 -10.78 6.15
CA ASP A 359 34.33 -10.62 5.19
C ASP A 359 34.38 -11.83 4.23
N PRO A 360 33.93 -11.68 2.97
CA PRO A 360 34.00 -12.72 1.95
C PRO A 360 35.41 -12.99 1.41
N GLY A 361 36.32 -12.03 1.49
CA GLY A 361 37.65 -12.10 0.87
C GLY A 361 38.41 -13.40 1.12
N PRO A 362 38.58 -13.84 2.40
CA PRO A 362 39.29 -15.07 2.71
C PRO A 362 38.67 -16.33 2.09
N LEU A 363 37.33 -16.42 2.00
CA LEU A 363 36.67 -17.51 1.31
C LEU A 363 36.93 -17.49 -0.20
N LEU A 364 36.83 -16.32 -0.81
CA LEU A 364 37.06 -16.16 -2.27
C LEU A 364 38.49 -16.51 -2.65
N ASP A 365 39.45 -16.09 -1.83
CA ASP A 365 40.88 -16.45 -2.02
C ASP A 365 41.13 -17.95 -1.96
N VAL A 366 40.54 -18.63 -1.01
CA VAL A 366 40.62 -20.07 -0.87
C VAL A 366 39.90 -20.78 -2.00
N LEU A 367 38.72 -20.30 -2.38
CA LEU A 367 37.96 -20.85 -3.49
C LEU A 367 38.65 -20.70 -4.82
N ALA A 368 39.27 -19.54 -5.09
CA ALA A 368 40.04 -19.26 -6.29
C ALA A 368 41.24 -20.22 -6.48
N ARG A 369 41.86 -20.63 -5.34
CA ARG A 369 43.01 -21.58 -5.36
C ARG A 369 42.59 -23.03 -5.29
N SER A 370 41.33 -23.31 -5.05
CA SER A 370 40.82 -24.67 -4.86
C SER A 370 40.70 -25.44 -6.21
N LYS A 371 40.61 -26.76 -6.12
CA LYS A 371 40.31 -27.61 -7.26
C LYS A 371 38.93 -27.41 -7.88
N LEU A 372 38.05 -26.63 -7.19
CA LEU A 372 36.71 -26.32 -7.67
C LEU A 372 36.70 -25.25 -8.76
N VAL A 373 37.70 -24.41 -8.79
CA VAL A 373 37.83 -23.26 -9.71
C VAL A 373 39.03 -23.48 -10.62
N LYS A 374 38.82 -23.23 -11.90
CA LYS A 374 39.90 -23.12 -12.92
C LYS A 374 39.94 -21.66 -13.35
N PRO A 375 40.91 -20.86 -12.86
CA PRO A 375 41.06 -19.46 -13.23
C PRO A 375 41.03 -19.26 -14.77
N GLY A 376 40.28 -18.23 -15.22
CA GLY A 376 40.10 -17.92 -16.63
C GLY A 376 39.21 -18.92 -17.41
N ARG A 377 38.60 -19.91 -16.74
CA ARG A 377 37.83 -20.96 -17.44
C ARG A 377 36.62 -21.41 -16.63
N SER A 378 35.61 -20.54 -16.48
CA SER A 378 34.39 -20.81 -15.70
C SER A 378 33.66 -22.04 -16.21
N GLY A 379 33.53 -22.21 -17.52
CA GLY A 379 32.87 -23.35 -18.14
C GLY A 379 33.58 -24.70 -17.89
N ALA A 380 34.88 -24.70 -17.49
CA ALA A 380 35.65 -25.89 -17.15
C ALA A 380 35.78 -26.11 -15.63
N SER A 381 35.32 -25.16 -14.82
CA SER A 381 35.35 -25.21 -13.35
C SER A 381 34.32 -26.18 -12.80
N SER A 382 34.73 -27.07 -11.88
CA SER A 382 33.84 -28.05 -11.27
C SER A 382 32.78 -27.38 -10.37
N LEU A 383 33.06 -26.19 -9.84
CA LEU A 383 32.08 -25.35 -9.14
C LEU A 383 30.87 -25.10 -10.04
N VAL A 384 31.08 -24.65 -11.27
CA VAL A 384 29.97 -24.31 -12.19
C VAL A 384 29.34 -25.57 -12.81
N ARG A 385 30.16 -26.51 -13.30
CA ARG A 385 29.67 -27.72 -14.01
C ARG A 385 29.18 -28.82 -13.10
N GLY A 386 29.87 -29.03 -11.99
CA GLY A 386 29.67 -30.22 -11.15
C GLY A 386 28.82 -29.95 -9.91
N LEU A 387 28.83 -28.74 -9.33
CA LEU A 387 28.12 -28.44 -8.09
C LEU A 387 26.85 -27.63 -8.30
N VAL A 388 26.94 -26.50 -8.96
CA VAL A 388 25.83 -25.52 -9.06
C VAL A 388 25.08 -25.56 -10.40
N GLY A 389 25.58 -26.33 -11.37
CA GLY A 389 24.92 -26.54 -12.65
C GLY A 389 23.67 -27.40 -12.55
N GLU A 390 22.89 -27.48 -13.63
CA GLU A 390 21.57 -28.16 -13.68
C GLU A 390 21.53 -29.60 -13.18
N ARG A 391 22.65 -30.32 -13.23
CA ARG A 391 22.79 -31.70 -12.76
C ARG A 391 23.58 -31.82 -11.47
N GLY A 392 23.94 -30.71 -10.87
CA GLY A 392 24.76 -30.66 -9.67
C GLY A 392 23.95 -30.83 -8.37
N PRO A 393 24.60 -31.29 -7.27
CA PRO A 393 23.96 -31.50 -5.99
C PRO A 393 23.45 -30.19 -5.35
N MET A 394 23.93 -29.02 -5.82
CA MET A 394 23.47 -27.68 -5.38
C MET A 394 22.63 -26.98 -6.47
N PHE A 395 21.94 -27.75 -7.29
CA PHE A 395 21.05 -27.22 -8.31
C PHE A 395 20.00 -26.31 -7.68
N ARG A 396 19.77 -25.14 -8.27
CA ARG A 396 18.85 -24.07 -7.82
C ARG A 396 19.22 -23.37 -6.51
N VAL A 397 20.35 -23.63 -5.89
CA VAL A 397 20.84 -22.79 -4.78
C VAL A 397 21.22 -21.42 -5.29
N PHE A 398 21.79 -21.36 -6.49
CA PHE A 398 22.11 -20.11 -7.18
C PHE A 398 21.16 -19.95 -8.38
N SER A 399 20.65 -18.73 -8.55
CA SER A 399 19.86 -18.38 -9.72
C SER A 399 20.71 -18.38 -11.00
N PRO A 400 20.15 -18.40 -12.20
CA PRO A 400 20.92 -18.26 -13.44
C PRO A 400 21.80 -17.00 -13.44
N GLU A 401 21.30 -15.96 -12.80
CA GLU A 401 21.97 -14.68 -12.67
C GLU A 401 23.13 -14.75 -11.68
N ASP A 402 22.95 -15.40 -10.54
CA ASP A 402 24.06 -15.68 -9.61
C ASP A 402 25.19 -16.45 -10.31
N LEU A 403 24.82 -17.38 -11.20
CA LEU A 403 25.78 -18.12 -12.01
C LEU A 403 26.55 -17.21 -12.97
N THR A 404 25.94 -16.15 -13.48
CA THR A 404 26.61 -15.13 -14.29
C THR A 404 27.69 -14.43 -13.48
N VAL A 405 27.39 -14.01 -12.24
CA VAL A 405 28.36 -13.40 -11.31
C VAL A 405 29.51 -14.36 -11.03
N ILE A 406 29.22 -15.62 -10.70
CA ILE A 406 30.24 -16.64 -10.42
C ILE A 406 31.14 -16.87 -11.62
N ARG A 407 30.58 -16.97 -12.82
CA ARG A 407 31.35 -17.18 -14.06
C ARG A 407 32.26 -15.99 -14.35
N ARG A 408 31.71 -14.77 -14.30
CA ARG A 408 32.46 -13.53 -14.53
C ARG A 408 33.64 -13.41 -13.57
N TRP A 409 33.43 -13.72 -12.27
CA TRP A 409 34.51 -13.75 -11.29
C TRP A 409 35.59 -14.79 -11.64
N ILE A 410 35.22 -16.04 -11.98
CA ILE A 410 36.18 -17.08 -12.35
C ILE A 410 36.99 -16.70 -13.60
N ASP A 411 36.30 -16.13 -14.59
CA ASP A 411 36.93 -15.77 -15.86
C ASP A 411 37.87 -14.56 -15.71
N SER A 412 37.67 -13.69 -14.69
CA SER A 412 38.57 -12.59 -14.33
C SER A 412 39.80 -13.01 -13.52
N LEU A 413 39.83 -14.23 -12.97
CA LEU A 413 40.96 -14.69 -12.16
C LEU A 413 42.21 -14.90 -13.04
N PRO A 414 43.42 -14.44 -12.56
CA PRO A 414 44.64 -14.55 -13.32
C PRO A 414 44.99 -16.02 -13.60
N VAL A 415 45.20 -16.33 -14.88
CA VAL A 415 45.65 -17.65 -15.29
C VAL A 415 47.15 -17.73 -14.98
N LYS A 416 47.57 -18.62 -14.07
CA LYS A 416 49.00 -18.89 -13.85
C LYS A 416 49.59 -19.38 -15.16
N PRO A 417 50.74 -18.82 -15.63
CA PRO A 417 51.47 -19.38 -16.72
C PRO A 417 51.75 -20.87 -16.41
N ALA A 418 51.58 -21.73 -17.39
CA ALA A 418 51.89 -23.14 -17.22
C ALA A 418 53.36 -23.24 -16.76
N GLU A 419 53.58 -23.70 -15.51
CA GLU A 419 54.93 -24.07 -15.07
C GLU A 419 55.45 -25.14 -16.03
N ALA A 420 56.67 -24.92 -16.54
CA ALA A 420 57.37 -25.91 -17.35
C ALA A 420 57.44 -27.23 -16.54
N PRO A 421 57.30 -28.38 -17.20
CA PRO A 421 57.26 -29.65 -16.49
C PRO A 421 58.55 -29.85 -15.71
N GLU A 422 58.46 -30.00 -14.39
CA GLU A 422 59.57 -30.40 -13.55
C GLU A 422 60.02 -31.78 -13.97
N PRO A 423 61.36 -32.06 -14.00
CA PRO A 423 61.89 -33.38 -14.33
C PRO A 423 61.40 -34.42 -13.32
N GLN A 424 60.87 -35.51 -13.82
CA GLN A 424 60.40 -36.63 -13.02
C GLN A 424 61.57 -37.21 -12.20
N VAL A 425 61.45 -37.08 -10.87
CA VAL A 425 62.30 -37.81 -9.90
C VAL A 425 61.56 -39.14 -9.64
N GLU A 426 62.24 -40.22 -9.90
CA GLU A 426 61.76 -41.60 -9.61
C GLU A 426 61.52 -41.77 -8.12
N PRO A 427 60.52 -42.52 -7.71
CA PRO A 427 60.17 -42.69 -6.27
C PRO A 427 61.08 -43.70 -5.63
N GLU A 428 61.73 -43.37 -4.53
CA GLU A 428 62.34 -44.31 -3.59
C GLU A 428 61.26 -45.11 -2.81
N PRO A 429 61.55 -46.35 -2.42
CA PRO A 429 60.56 -47.28 -1.85
C PRO A 429 60.24 -46.97 -0.38
N GLU A 430 58.95 -47.01 -0.06
CA GLU A 430 58.37 -46.86 1.28
C GLU A 430 58.88 -47.90 2.29
N PRO A 431 59.18 -47.57 3.53
CA PRO A 431 59.33 -48.52 4.66
C PRO A 431 57.92 -48.89 5.23
N GLY A 432 57.75 -50.17 5.50
CA GLY A 432 56.57 -50.80 5.97
C GLY A 432 56.05 -50.35 7.34
N PRO A 433 54.81 -50.73 7.75
CA PRO A 433 54.07 -50.11 8.84
C PRO A 433 54.47 -50.74 10.16
N GLU A 434 54.95 -49.95 11.12
CA GLU A 434 54.97 -50.33 12.52
C GLU A 434 53.71 -49.89 13.24
N GLY A 435 53.21 -50.82 14.06
CA GLY A 435 51.90 -50.75 14.73
C GLY A 435 51.85 -49.70 15.81
N VAL A 436 50.70 -49.02 15.90
CA VAL A 436 50.36 -48.11 16.99
C VAL A 436 49.28 -48.77 17.83
N ARG A 437 49.65 -48.97 19.08
CA ARG A 437 48.73 -49.45 20.15
C ARG A 437 47.69 -48.42 20.50
N ALA A 438 46.51 -48.96 20.82
CA ALA A 438 45.35 -48.31 21.43
C ALA A 438 45.69 -47.58 22.74
N GLY A 439 44.96 -46.47 22.95
CA GLY A 439 44.73 -45.95 24.25
C GLY A 439 44.60 -44.46 24.31
N VAL A 440 43.40 -43.98 24.42
CA VAL A 440 42.84 -43.18 25.52
C VAL A 440 41.53 -42.58 25.02
N ALA A 441 40.43 -42.94 25.66
CA ALA A 441 39.13 -42.37 25.45
C ALA A 441 39.11 -40.88 25.92
N PRO A 442 38.44 -39.98 25.18
CA PRO A 442 38.27 -38.63 25.65
C PRO A 442 37.19 -38.61 26.72
N GLN A 443 37.56 -38.04 27.87
CA GLN A 443 36.63 -37.72 28.97
C GLN A 443 35.57 -36.73 28.47
N LYS A 444 34.30 -37.03 28.70
CA LYS A 444 33.16 -36.12 28.55
C LYS A 444 33.34 -34.91 29.48
N PRO A 445 33.17 -33.69 29.02
CA PRO A 445 33.06 -32.56 29.95
C PRO A 445 31.73 -32.66 30.71
N SER A 446 31.87 -32.57 32.05
CA SER A 446 30.78 -32.51 33.00
C SER A 446 29.82 -31.41 32.71
N ARG A 447 28.59 -31.79 32.43
CA ARG A 447 27.47 -30.92 32.23
C ARG A 447 27.04 -30.31 33.56
N ALA A 448 27.30 -29.01 33.78
CA ALA A 448 26.68 -28.28 34.88
C ALA A 448 25.15 -28.26 34.68
N PRO A 449 24.35 -28.38 35.72
CA PRO A 449 22.91 -28.37 35.59
C PRO A 449 22.44 -27.00 35.08
N PRO A 450 21.46 -26.97 34.14
CA PRO A 450 20.90 -25.71 33.68
C PRO A 450 20.22 -25.01 34.84
N GLY A 451 20.75 -23.85 35.24
CA GLY A 451 20.09 -22.93 36.13
C GLY A 451 18.69 -22.64 35.59
N THR A 452 17.69 -22.87 36.43
CA THR A 452 16.32 -22.46 36.17
C THR A 452 16.31 -21.02 35.69
N PRO A 453 15.68 -20.68 34.55
CA PRO A 453 15.56 -19.29 34.16
C PRO A 453 14.75 -18.59 35.24
N ARG A 454 15.41 -17.71 35.99
CA ARG A 454 14.71 -16.74 36.84
C ARG A 454 13.68 -16.09 35.96
N ARG A 455 12.41 -16.43 36.20
CA ARG A 455 11.26 -15.75 35.66
C ARG A 455 11.48 -14.26 35.96
N ARG A 456 11.97 -13.52 34.97
CA ARG A 456 11.91 -12.05 35.01
C ARG A 456 10.45 -11.76 35.32
N ARG A 457 10.19 -11.24 36.53
CA ARG A 457 8.91 -10.59 36.82
C ARG A 457 8.70 -9.63 35.65
N ARG A 458 7.73 -9.93 34.82
CA ARG A 458 7.15 -8.90 33.93
C ARG A 458 6.81 -7.77 34.89
N SER A 459 7.49 -6.64 34.75
CA SER A 459 7.00 -5.38 35.25
C SER A 459 5.53 -5.30 34.78
N PRO A 460 4.60 -4.85 35.63
CA PRO A 460 3.27 -4.57 35.16
C PRO A 460 3.46 -3.74 33.89
N ALA A 461 2.84 -4.19 32.79
CA ALA A 461 2.79 -3.39 31.57
C ALA A 461 2.38 -2.00 32.05
N ASP A 462 3.22 -1.01 31.79
CA ASP A 462 2.88 0.36 32.06
C ASP A 462 1.49 0.56 31.48
N GLY A 463 0.48 0.68 32.33
CA GLY A 463 -0.92 0.91 31.97
C GLY A 463 -1.11 2.35 31.49
N ARG A 464 -0.25 2.80 30.55
CA ARG A 464 -0.51 4.02 29.81
C ARG A 464 -1.74 3.74 28.98
N PRO A 465 -2.79 4.57 29.11
CA PRO A 465 -3.92 4.50 28.21
C PRO A 465 -3.39 4.62 26.78
N PRO A 466 -4.07 3.98 25.80
CA PRO A 466 -3.68 4.12 24.39
C PRO A 466 -3.56 5.59 24.05
N GLN A 467 -2.51 5.95 23.30
CA GLN A 467 -2.28 7.34 22.91
C GLN A 467 -3.47 7.84 22.08
N GLY A 468 -3.92 9.04 22.37
CA GLY A 468 -5.10 9.61 21.77
C GLY A 468 -6.33 9.50 22.68
N ARG A 469 -7.45 10.00 22.19
CA ARG A 469 -8.74 10.06 22.90
C ARG A 469 -9.78 9.20 22.20
N THR A 470 -10.48 8.39 22.98
CA THR A 470 -11.67 7.68 22.53
C THR A 470 -12.81 8.69 22.33
N PRO A 471 -13.54 8.66 21.19
CA PRO A 471 -14.69 9.51 20.98
C PRO A 471 -15.76 9.31 22.06
N SER A 472 -16.38 10.40 22.51
CA SER A 472 -17.45 10.38 23.51
C SER A 472 -18.84 10.08 22.93
N GLY A 473 -19.00 10.15 21.61
CA GLY A 473 -20.24 9.91 20.87
C GLY A 473 -20.05 10.08 19.38
N LEU A 474 -21.13 9.93 18.60
CA LEU A 474 -21.09 9.95 17.13
C LEU A 474 -20.61 11.28 16.57
N ARG A 475 -21.02 12.39 17.13
CA ARG A 475 -20.62 13.73 16.69
C ARG A 475 -19.11 13.96 16.82
N GLU A 476 -18.54 13.54 17.94
CA GLU A 476 -17.08 13.62 18.12
C GLU A 476 -16.35 12.63 17.24
N ALA A 477 -16.86 11.42 17.08
CA ALA A 477 -16.31 10.42 16.19
C ALA A 477 -16.28 10.90 14.74
N TYR A 478 -17.40 11.45 14.26
CA TYR A 478 -17.49 12.03 12.92
C TYR A 478 -16.40 13.07 12.69
N HIS A 479 -16.25 14.03 13.59
CA HIS A 479 -15.22 15.07 13.49
C HIS A 479 -13.78 14.51 13.50
N LEU A 480 -13.48 13.58 14.42
CA LEU A 480 -12.12 13.01 14.54
C LEU A 480 -11.76 12.12 13.35
N LEU A 481 -12.73 11.46 12.73
CA LEU A 481 -12.53 10.57 11.60
C LEU A 481 -12.41 11.29 10.26
N MET A 482 -12.72 12.61 10.21
CA MET A 482 -12.60 13.40 8.99
C MET A 482 -11.17 13.52 8.46
N ASN A 483 -10.17 13.41 9.32
CA ASN A 483 -8.76 13.54 8.97
C ASN A 483 -8.08 12.17 8.89
N ARG A 484 -6.95 12.12 8.18
CA ARG A 484 -6.11 10.92 8.08
C ARG A 484 -5.30 10.63 9.33
N THR A 485 -5.12 11.63 10.19
CA THR A 485 -4.40 11.42 11.47
C THR A 485 -5.13 10.39 12.30
N ASP A 486 -4.43 9.31 12.62
CA ASP A 486 -4.94 8.16 13.34
C ASP A 486 -4.24 8.03 14.69
N THR A 487 -5.00 7.74 15.73
CA THR A 487 -4.46 7.46 17.06
C THR A 487 -4.87 6.04 17.48
N PRO A 488 -4.07 5.34 18.27
CA PRO A 488 -4.41 3.99 18.72
C PRO A 488 -5.80 3.90 19.40
N ALA A 489 -6.21 4.94 20.13
CA ALA A 489 -7.53 4.98 20.77
C ALA A 489 -8.65 5.14 19.74
N LEU A 490 -8.51 6.05 18.78
CA LEU A 490 -9.49 6.27 17.71
C LEU A 490 -9.62 5.02 16.83
N ARG A 491 -8.48 4.41 16.48
CA ARG A 491 -8.42 3.20 15.67
C ARG A 491 -9.14 2.03 16.34
N SER A 492 -8.86 1.77 17.63
CA SER A 492 -9.55 0.72 18.38
C SER A 492 -11.05 0.96 18.44
N TRP A 493 -11.46 2.21 18.69
CA TRP A 493 -12.86 2.58 18.72
C TRP A 493 -13.53 2.38 17.36
N ALA A 494 -12.88 2.77 16.27
CA ALA A 494 -13.40 2.60 14.91
C ALA A 494 -13.59 1.11 14.55
N MET A 495 -12.62 0.27 14.91
CA MET A 495 -12.70 -1.19 14.72
C MET A 495 -13.90 -1.79 15.49
N GLU A 496 -14.08 -1.39 16.77
CA GLU A 496 -15.22 -1.82 17.60
C GLU A 496 -16.54 -1.32 17.03
N TYR A 497 -16.59 -0.10 16.49
CA TYR A 497 -17.78 0.46 15.88
C TYR A 497 -18.20 -0.32 14.63
N VAL A 498 -17.25 -0.64 13.74
CA VAL A 498 -17.49 -1.48 12.54
C VAL A 498 -17.99 -2.87 12.96
N ALA A 499 -17.32 -3.53 13.89
CA ALA A 499 -17.73 -4.85 14.38
C ALA A 499 -19.14 -4.82 14.98
N GLY A 500 -19.47 -3.79 15.76
CA GLY A 500 -20.80 -3.58 16.33
C GLY A 500 -21.87 -3.30 15.27
N TRP A 501 -21.53 -2.53 14.24
CA TRP A 501 -22.41 -2.25 13.10
C TRP A 501 -22.74 -3.55 12.35
N LEU A 502 -21.72 -4.32 11.96
CA LEU A 502 -21.86 -5.57 11.24
C LEU A 502 -22.68 -6.61 12.02
N ALA A 503 -22.44 -6.71 13.34
CA ALA A 503 -23.21 -7.60 14.20
C ALA A 503 -24.71 -7.24 14.22
N ARG A 504 -25.04 -5.93 14.25
CA ARG A 504 -26.46 -5.49 14.19
C ARG A 504 -27.06 -5.71 12.80
N SER A 505 -26.32 -5.42 11.76
CA SER A 505 -26.75 -5.57 10.37
C SER A 505 -27.02 -7.02 9.98
N GLY A 506 -26.33 -7.98 10.60
CA GLY A 506 -26.56 -9.41 10.42
C GLY A 506 -27.94 -9.90 10.86
N HIS A 507 -28.65 -9.12 11.68
CA HIS A 507 -29.99 -9.48 12.13
C HIS A 507 -31.06 -9.22 11.06
N GLY A 508 -31.68 -10.30 10.56
CA GLY A 508 -32.81 -10.22 9.62
C GLY A 508 -32.36 -10.05 8.16
N MET A 509 -31.13 -10.40 7.82
CA MET A 509 -30.65 -10.43 6.43
C MET A 509 -31.52 -11.30 5.53
N ASP A 510 -32.06 -12.39 6.04
CA ASP A 510 -33.00 -13.28 5.38
C ASP A 510 -34.34 -12.61 4.99
N ARG A 511 -34.57 -11.39 5.44
CA ARG A 511 -35.79 -10.60 5.18
C ARG A 511 -35.55 -9.40 4.28
N THR A 512 -34.36 -9.21 3.78
CA THR A 512 -34.04 -8.09 2.89
C THR A 512 -34.52 -8.35 1.48
N ALA A 513 -34.95 -7.33 0.76
CA ALA A 513 -35.31 -7.42 -0.66
C ALA A 513 -34.10 -7.60 -1.58
N MET A 514 -32.91 -7.22 -1.11
CA MET A 514 -31.64 -7.29 -1.86
C MET A 514 -30.81 -8.47 -1.39
N GLN A 515 -31.32 -9.69 -1.56
CA GLN A 515 -30.53 -10.88 -1.28
C GLN A 515 -29.60 -11.20 -2.46
N LEU A 516 -28.34 -11.40 -2.17
CA LEU A 516 -27.39 -11.95 -3.16
C LEU A 516 -27.78 -13.40 -3.51
N PRO A 517 -27.42 -13.90 -4.68
CA PRO A 517 -27.62 -15.30 -5.04
C PRO A 517 -27.01 -16.21 -3.97
N GLU A 518 -27.71 -17.29 -3.59
CA GLU A 518 -27.18 -18.28 -2.64
C GLU A 518 -25.91 -18.97 -3.13
N ARG A 519 -25.69 -18.98 -4.44
CA ARG A 519 -24.56 -19.61 -5.10
C ARG A 519 -23.96 -18.68 -6.12
N TRP A 520 -22.66 -18.44 -5.99
CA TRP A 520 -21.90 -17.72 -6.99
C TRP A 520 -21.53 -18.67 -8.16
N SER A 521 -21.51 -18.12 -9.38
CA SER A 521 -21.06 -18.82 -10.59
C SER A 521 -20.20 -17.90 -11.44
N HIS A 522 -19.49 -18.46 -12.40
CA HIS A 522 -18.68 -17.67 -13.37
C HIS A 522 -19.51 -16.75 -14.30
N GLU A 523 -20.82 -16.85 -14.27
CA GLU A 523 -21.71 -15.84 -14.90
C GLU A 523 -21.67 -14.51 -14.14
N GLY A 524 -21.18 -14.53 -12.90
CA GLY A 524 -21.02 -13.37 -12.03
C GLY A 524 -22.34 -12.80 -11.51
N LEU A 525 -22.27 -11.62 -10.94
CA LEU A 525 -23.40 -10.89 -10.35
C LEU A 525 -24.16 -10.01 -11.34
N ARG A 526 -23.71 -9.86 -12.59
CA ARG A 526 -24.35 -9.00 -13.58
C ARG A 526 -25.82 -9.34 -13.86
N PRO A 527 -26.24 -10.62 -13.99
CA PRO A 527 -27.65 -10.96 -14.15
C PRO A 527 -28.51 -10.60 -12.93
N TRP A 528 -27.96 -10.78 -11.71
CA TRP A 528 -28.60 -10.37 -10.47
C TRP A 528 -28.73 -8.84 -10.38
N LEU A 529 -27.68 -8.12 -10.73
CA LEU A 529 -27.66 -6.67 -10.74
C LEU A 529 -28.76 -6.09 -11.67
N GLN A 530 -28.90 -6.65 -12.88
CA GLN A 530 -29.93 -6.27 -13.81
C GLN A 530 -31.34 -6.54 -13.24
N ALA A 531 -31.54 -7.69 -12.62
CA ALA A 531 -32.83 -8.02 -11.99
C ALA A 531 -33.19 -7.07 -10.84
N GLN A 532 -32.21 -6.63 -10.03
CA GLN A 532 -32.43 -5.61 -8.99
C GLN A 532 -32.78 -4.24 -9.59
N HIS A 533 -32.10 -3.83 -10.64
CA HIS A 533 -32.41 -2.60 -11.36
C HIS A 533 -33.84 -2.60 -11.91
N ASP A 534 -34.25 -3.68 -12.56
CA ASP A 534 -35.59 -3.84 -13.13
C ASP A 534 -36.66 -3.82 -12.04
N GLN A 535 -36.38 -4.48 -10.90
CA GLN A 535 -37.28 -4.44 -9.75
C GLN A 535 -37.41 -3.03 -9.18
N HIS A 536 -36.32 -2.27 -9.03
CA HIS A 536 -36.37 -0.87 -8.58
C HIS A 536 -37.17 0.01 -9.55
N GLY A 537 -37.06 -0.26 -10.86
CA GLY A 537 -37.86 0.42 -11.89
C GLY A 537 -39.34 0.15 -11.72
N ALA A 538 -39.74 -1.12 -11.59
CA ALA A 538 -41.12 -1.52 -11.37
C ALA A 538 -41.70 -0.94 -10.06
N GLU A 539 -40.95 -1.01 -8.93
CA GLU A 539 -41.35 -0.40 -7.68
C GLU A 539 -41.53 1.12 -7.77
N PHE A 540 -40.71 1.80 -8.56
CA PHE A 540 -40.86 3.24 -8.79
C PHE A 540 -42.15 3.57 -9.55
N GLU A 541 -42.49 2.79 -10.59
CA GLU A 541 -43.72 2.95 -11.37
C GLU A 541 -44.95 2.64 -10.55
N GLU A 542 -44.95 1.57 -9.74
CA GLU A 542 -46.02 1.23 -8.81
C GLU A 542 -46.28 2.34 -7.80
N ASN A 543 -45.21 3.02 -7.38
CA ASN A 543 -45.28 4.11 -6.40
C ASN A 543 -45.47 5.50 -7.05
N ALA A 544 -45.69 5.60 -8.35
CA ALA A 544 -45.80 6.88 -9.05
C ALA A 544 -46.98 7.76 -8.57
N ALA A 545 -48.06 7.14 -8.09
CA ALA A 545 -49.24 7.85 -7.55
C ALA A 545 -49.07 8.35 -6.12
N ILE A 546 -47.98 8.03 -5.43
CA ILE A 546 -47.75 8.49 -4.07
C ILE A 546 -47.44 10.00 -4.09
N PRO A 547 -48.14 10.86 -3.34
CA PRO A 547 -47.90 12.29 -3.28
C PRO A 547 -46.44 12.60 -2.93
N LEU A 548 -45.90 13.65 -3.53
CA LEU A 548 -44.56 14.15 -3.15
C LEU A 548 -44.58 14.68 -1.73
N PRO A 549 -43.45 14.54 -0.99
CA PRO A 549 -43.35 15.15 0.34
C PRO A 549 -43.47 16.67 0.24
N SER A 550 -43.86 17.31 1.38
CA SER A 550 -43.90 18.76 1.42
C SER A 550 -42.54 19.39 1.22
N LYS A 551 -42.48 20.67 0.82
CA LYS A 551 -41.23 21.39 0.64
C LYS A 551 -40.36 21.35 1.90
N GLU A 552 -40.95 21.54 3.07
CA GLU A 552 -40.29 21.50 4.38
C GLU A 552 -39.71 20.10 4.65
N ALA A 553 -40.44 19.04 4.27
CA ALA A 553 -39.96 17.68 4.42
C ALA A 553 -38.78 17.38 3.47
N VAL A 554 -38.82 17.91 2.24
CA VAL A 554 -37.70 17.79 1.30
C VAL A 554 -36.45 18.50 1.84
N VAL A 555 -36.59 19.72 2.36
CA VAL A 555 -35.49 20.48 2.96
C VAL A 555 -34.93 19.74 4.18
N ASP A 556 -35.77 19.25 5.08
CA ASP A 556 -35.33 18.52 6.27
C ASP A 556 -34.59 17.22 5.87
N ASP A 557 -35.12 16.46 4.94
CA ASP A 557 -34.50 15.23 4.45
C ASP A 557 -33.12 15.52 3.83
N THR A 558 -33.01 16.55 2.98
CA THR A 558 -31.73 17.00 2.40
C THR A 558 -30.73 17.41 3.47
N VAL A 559 -31.17 18.11 4.50
CA VAL A 559 -30.33 18.49 5.65
C VAL A 559 -29.86 17.27 6.43
N GLN A 560 -30.76 16.33 6.72
CA GLN A 560 -30.40 15.12 7.48
C GLN A 560 -29.48 14.17 6.71
N THR A 561 -29.49 14.23 5.38
CA THR A 561 -28.61 13.44 4.52
C THR A 561 -27.23 14.12 4.32
N ALA A 562 -27.08 15.42 4.63
CA ALA A 562 -25.85 16.17 4.44
C ALA A 562 -24.59 15.55 5.11
N PRO A 563 -24.63 15.02 6.35
CA PRO A 563 -23.46 14.36 6.93
C PRO A 563 -22.94 13.15 6.11
N LEU A 564 -23.82 12.52 5.35
CA LEU A 564 -23.48 11.40 4.47
C LEU A 564 -22.94 11.89 3.13
N THR A 565 -23.70 12.71 2.42
CA THR A 565 -23.39 13.15 1.06
C THR A 565 -22.19 14.10 0.95
N LEU A 566 -21.88 14.84 2.01
CA LEU A 566 -20.69 15.70 2.04
C LEU A 566 -19.38 14.93 2.26
N ILE A 567 -19.46 13.62 2.45
CA ILE A 567 -18.33 12.69 2.53
C ILE A 567 -18.53 11.51 1.55
N ASP A 568 -19.18 11.78 0.41
CA ASP A 568 -19.47 10.77 -0.58
C ASP A 568 -18.18 10.01 -0.99
N GLY A 569 -18.28 8.71 -1.20
CA GLY A 569 -17.14 7.85 -1.48
C GLY A 569 -16.24 7.53 -0.27
N SER A 570 -16.46 8.08 0.94
CA SER A 570 -15.54 7.90 2.07
C SER A 570 -15.35 6.46 2.53
N TRP A 571 -16.29 5.55 2.25
CA TRP A 571 -16.12 4.11 2.48
C TRP A 571 -15.03 3.49 1.58
N LEU A 572 -14.74 4.12 0.43
CA LEU A 572 -13.71 3.70 -0.52
C LEU A 572 -12.35 4.35 -0.28
N GLN A 573 -12.25 5.28 0.68
CA GLN A 573 -11.04 6.03 0.90
C GLN A 573 -9.80 5.17 1.18
N GLY A 574 -9.97 3.96 1.72
CA GLY A 574 -8.88 3.01 1.89
C GLY A 574 -8.26 2.55 0.58
N PHE A 575 -9.00 2.62 -0.52
CA PHE A 575 -8.51 2.25 -1.86
C PHE A 575 -7.73 3.37 -2.55
N THR A 576 -7.57 4.52 -1.92
CA THR A 576 -6.52 5.48 -2.30
C THR A 576 -5.13 4.99 -1.92
N ASP A 577 -4.98 3.89 -1.16
CA ASP A 577 -3.69 3.24 -0.96
C ASP A 577 -3.06 2.86 -2.29
N TYR A 578 -1.75 3.11 -2.41
CA TYR A 578 -1.04 3.02 -3.69
C TYR A 578 -1.11 1.63 -4.35
N GLU A 579 -0.98 0.57 -3.55
CA GLU A 579 -1.07 -0.79 -4.05
C GLU A 579 -2.52 -1.21 -4.31
N GLN A 580 -3.45 -0.76 -3.48
CA GLN A 580 -4.88 -1.02 -3.67
C GLN A 580 -5.42 -0.32 -4.92
N ALA A 581 -5.09 0.95 -5.13
CA ALA A 581 -5.53 1.74 -6.26
C ALA A 581 -5.11 1.16 -7.63
N SER A 582 -4.07 0.33 -7.67
CA SER A 582 -3.60 -0.36 -8.87
C SER A 582 -3.80 -1.89 -8.84
N SER A 583 -4.50 -2.42 -7.83
CA SER A 583 -4.80 -3.86 -7.73
C SER A 583 -5.96 -4.26 -8.63
N ALA A 584 -6.09 -5.56 -8.89
CA ALA A 584 -7.16 -6.11 -9.72
C ALA A 584 -8.58 -5.83 -9.18
N ILE A 585 -8.73 -5.68 -7.86
CA ILE A 585 -10.00 -5.39 -7.20
C ILE A 585 -10.12 -3.88 -6.94
N GLY A 586 -9.05 -3.27 -6.43
CA GLY A 586 -9.12 -1.91 -5.90
C GLY A 586 -9.13 -0.81 -6.94
N HIS A 587 -8.70 -1.08 -8.18
CA HIS A 587 -8.60 -0.03 -9.21
C HIS A 587 -9.96 0.59 -9.55
N SER A 588 -11.00 -0.24 -9.70
CA SER A 588 -12.35 0.26 -9.96
C SER A 588 -12.94 0.98 -8.75
N LEU A 589 -12.61 0.56 -7.53
CA LEU A 589 -13.04 1.22 -6.30
C LEU A 589 -12.37 2.59 -6.13
N PHE A 590 -11.10 2.70 -6.52
CA PHE A 590 -10.44 4.00 -6.55
C PHE A 590 -10.99 4.90 -7.66
N GLU A 591 -11.31 4.35 -8.83
CA GLU A 591 -11.96 5.07 -9.93
C GLU A 591 -13.32 5.60 -9.49
N THR A 592 -14.17 4.78 -8.87
CA THR A 592 -15.43 5.23 -8.26
C THR A 592 -15.20 6.37 -7.27
N TYR A 593 -14.27 6.22 -6.32
CA TYR A 593 -13.94 7.29 -5.37
C TYR A 593 -13.50 8.58 -6.07
N TRP A 594 -12.73 8.47 -7.15
CA TRP A 594 -12.26 9.62 -7.91
C TRP A 594 -13.38 10.31 -8.67
N ASP A 595 -14.33 9.53 -9.21
CA ASP A 595 -15.54 10.05 -9.85
C ASP A 595 -16.44 10.79 -8.85
N GLU A 596 -16.61 10.29 -7.60
CA GLU A 596 -17.32 11.01 -6.53
C GLU A 596 -16.71 12.38 -6.23
N LEU A 597 -15.41 12.50 -6.41
CA LEU A 597 -14.69 13.77 -6.28
C LEU A 597 -14.63 14.58 -7.58
N GLY A 598 -15.39 14.18 -8.62
CA GLY A 598 -15.54 14.90 -9.87
C GLY A 598 -14.31 14.85 -10.77
N ASN A 599 -13.46 13.81 -10.65
CA ASN A 599 -12.23 13.69 -11.43
C ASN A 599 -11.30 14.90 -11.33
N GLY A 600 -11.31 15.58 -10.17
CA GLY A 600 -10.54 16.80 -9.93
C GLY A 600 -11.19 18.09 -10.40
N GLU A 601 -12.36 17.99 -11.01
CA GLU A 601 -13.13 19.14 -11.51
C GLU A 601 -14.12 19.60 -10.43
N PRO A 602 -13.97 20.79 -9.82
CA PRO A 602 -14.84 21.24 -8.72
C PRO A 602 -16.32 21.28 -9.10
N HIS A 603 -16.63 21.54 -10.36
CA HIS A 603 -18.00 21.60 -10.82
C HIS A 603 -18.68 20.22 -10.94
N LEU A 604 -17.92 19.13 -10.91
CA LEU A 604 -18.41 17.74 -10.89
C LEU A 604 -18.28 17.08 -9.51
N ASN A 605 -17.66 17.75 -8.56
CA ASN A 605 -17.46 17.24 -7.20
C ASN A 605 -18.81 17.14 -6.45
N HIS A 606 -19.18 15.93 -6.03
CA HIS A 606 -20.48 15.67 -5.40
C HIS A 606 -20.70 16.45 -4.12
N PRO A 607 -19.76 16.51 -3.17
CA PRO A 607 -19.87 17.38 -1.99
C PRO A 607 -20.17 18.84 -2.33
N LEU A 608 -19.48 19.43 -3.31
CA LEU A 608 -19.72 20.82 -3.72
C LEU A 608 -21.08 21.02 -4.35
N ILE A 609 -21.51 20.11 -5.24
CA ILE A 609 -22.84 20.14 -5.85
C ILE A 609 -23.92 20.06 -4.78
N TYR A 610 -23.74 19.20 -3.78
CA TYR A 610 -24.72 19.05 -2.69
C TYR A 610 -24.77 20.28 -1.80
N ARG A 611 -23.65 20.92 -1.53
CA ARG A 611 -23.60 22.21 -0.83
C ARG A 611 -24.38 23.30 -1.56
N ASP A 612 -24.31 23.31 -2.88
CA ASP A 612 -25.05 24.29 -3.67
C ASP A 612 -26.56 24.05 -3.58
N VAL A 613 -27.04 22.80 -3.58
CA VAL A 613 -28.46 22.48 -3.33
C VAL A 613 -28.91 22.96 -1.93
N LEU A 614 -28.10 22.74 -0.90
CA LEU A 614 -28.41 23.22 0.46
C LEU A 614 -28.51 24.76 0.50
N LYS A 615 -27.62 25.47 -0.18
CA LYS A 615 -27.66 26.93 -0.30
C LYS A 615 -28.94 27.42 -0.99
N GLU A 616 -29.38 26.77 -2.07
CA GLU A 616 -30.66 27.05 -2.73
C GLU A 616 -31.86 26.86 -1.78
N MET A 617 -31.75 25.93 -0.83
CA MET A 617 -32.74 25.70 0.23
C MET A 617 -32.64 26.70 1.38
N GLY A 618 -31.66 27.62 1.34
CA GLY A 618 -31.41 28.60 2.42
C GLY A 618 -30.68 28.04 3.62
N VAL A 619 -29.96 26.92 3.45
CA VAL A 619 -29.20 26.26 4.52
C VAL A 619 -27.71 26.42 4.28
N GLU A 620 -27.04 27.12 5.19
CA GLU A 620 -25.57 27.22 5.21
C GLU A 620 -25.01 26.33 6.32
N LEU A 621 -24.24 25.33 5.94
CA LEU A 621 -23.53 24.44 6.86
C LEU A 621 -22.08 24.87 7.04
N PRO A 622 -21.51 24.72 8.24
CA PRO A 622 -20.09 24.91 8.46
C PRO A 622 -19.22 24.02 7.56
N PRO A 623 -17.91 24.26 7.42
CA PRO A 623 -17.00 23.38 6.72
C PRO A 623 -17.07 21.94 7.25
N THR A 624 -17.11 20.94 6.36
CA THR A 624 -17.42 19.53 6.65
C THR A 624 -16.50 18.94 7.72
N ALA A 625 -15.19 19.26 7.69
CA ALA A 625 -14.22 18.78 8.67
C ALA A 625 -14.30 19.48 10.03
N SER A 626 -15.10 20.56 10.15
CA SER A 626 -15.10 21.38 11.36
C SER A 626 -15.88 20.74 12.51
N ALA A 627 -15.44 21.00 13.74
CA ALA A 627 -16.22 20.62 14.93
C ALA A 627 -17.61 21.29 14.94
N ALA A 628 -17.75 22.49 14.36
CA ALA A 628 -18.99 23.21 14.24
C ALA A 628 -20.01 22.46 13.36
N PHE A 629 -19.55 21.79 12.28
CA PHE A 629 -20.39 20.94 11.46
C PHE A 629 -20.91 19.73 12.25
N ALA A 630 -20.02 18.97 12.85
CA ALA A 630 -20.40 17.78 13.63
C ALA A 630 -21.34 18.12 14.80
N GLN A 631 -21.21 19.33 15.38
CA GLN A 631 -22.05 19.80 16.48
C GLN A 631 -23.24 20.65 16.01
N TRP A 632 -23.47 20.75 14.69
CA TRP A 632 -24.56 21.57 14.18
C TRP A 632 -25.93 21.10 14.74
N PRO A 633 -26.72 22.00 15.37
CA PRO A 633 -27.90 21.61 16.13
C PRO A 633 -29.07 21.08 15.27
N GLY A 634 -29.04 21.34 13.96
CA GLY A 634 -30.04 20.86 13.02
C GLY A 634 -29.90 19.40 12.63
N PHE A 635 -28.76 18.75 12.89
CA PHE A 635 -28.61 17.31 12.65
C PHE A 635 -29.21 16.47 13.79
N ARG A 636 -29.88 15.40 13.41
CA ARG A 636 -30.27 14.34 14.35
C ARG A 636 -29.07 13.45 14.61
N GLU A 637 -29.07 12.73 15.75
CA GLU A 637 -27.97 11.81 16.08
C GLU A 637 -27.93 10.63 15.08
N GLU A 638 -29.09 10.16 14.66
CA GLU A 638 -29.27 9.06 13.70
C GLU A 638 -28.68 9.41 12.33
N SER A 639 -28.66 10.68 11.94
CA SER A 639 -28.07 11.14 10.68
C SER A 639 -26.55 10.98 10.62
N LEU A 640 -25.90 10.67 11.74
CA LEU A 640 -24.46 10.47 11.85
C LEU A 640 -24.06 8.98 11.92
N GLU A 641 -25.01 8.07 12.14
CA GLU A 641 -24.68 6.66 12.35
C GLU A 641 -24.00 6.02 11.11
N LEU A 642 -24.64 6.13 9.95
CA LEU A 642 -24.11 5.57 8.71
C LEU A 642 -22.83 6.31 8.23
N PRO A 643 -22.76 7.65 8.24
CA PRO A 643 -21.52 8.37 7.93
C PRO A 643 -20.34 7.95 8.81
N VAL A 644 -20.54 7.79 10.11
CA VAL A 644 -19.48 7.30 11.01
C VAL A 644 -19.06 5.87 10.66
N TYR A 645 -19.99 5.01 10.25
CA TYR A 645 -19.64 3.67 9.77
C TYR A 645 -18.79 3.74 8.50
N TRP A 646 -19.13 4.59 7.52
CA TRP A 646 -18.34 4.80 6.31
C TRP A 646 -16.91 5.25 6.64
N LEU A 647 -16.81 6.29 7.50
CA LEU A 647 -15.51 6.82 7.93
C LEU A 647 -14.66 5.78 8.69
N CYS A 648 -15.30 4.88 9.42
CA CYS A 648 -14.61 3.80 10.13
C CYS A 648 -14.15 2.70 9.18
N VAL A 649 -15.04 2.15 8.35
CA VAL A 649 -14.73 1.01 7.48
C VAL A 649 -13.70 1.37 6.41
N GLY A 650 -13.78 2.59 5.86
CA GLY A 650 -12.82 3.10 4.88
C GLY A 650 -11.37 3.21 5.38
N ARG A 651 -11.13 3.08 6.70
CA ARG A 651 -9.77 3.03 7.29
C ARG A 651 -9.14 1.63 7.27
N PHE A 652 -9.92 0.61 6.95
CA PHE A 652 -9.52 -0.79 7.06
C PHE A 652 -9.80 -1.57 5.77
N PRO A 653 -9.24 -1.13 4.63
CA PRO A 653 -9.56 -1.68 3.31
C PRO A 653 -9.15 -3.15 3.14
N GLN A 654 -8.14 -3.60 3.90
CA GLN A 654 -7.66 -4.99 3.85
C GLN A 654 -8.41 -5.86 4.86
N THR A 655 -8.63 -5.34 6.07
CA THR A 655 -9.32 -6.07 7.14
C THR A 655 -10.79 -6.34 6.82
N PHE A 656 -11.49 -5.38 6.20
CA PHE A 656 -12.91 -5.45 5.87
C PHE A 656 -13.17 -5.41 4.36
N LEU A 657 -12.27 -5.99 3.55
CA LEU A 657 -12.41 -5.97 2.09
C LEU A 657 -13.77 -6.51 1.61
N PRO A 658 -14.25 -7.70 2.05
CA PRO A 658 -15.56 -8.20 1.61
C PRO A 658 -16.72 -7.29 2.00
N GLU A 659 -16.67 -6.71 3.20
CA GLU A 659 -17.68 -5.81 3.72
C GLU A 659 -17.72 -4.48 2.96
N VAL A 660 -16.55 -3.94 2.59
CA VAL A 660 -16.47 -2.72 1.78
C VAL A 660 -17.02 -2.97 0.38
N LEU A 661 -16.67 -4.10 -0.26
CA LEU A 661 -17.18 -4.45 -1.59
C LEU A 661 -18.71 -4.56 -1.61
N GLY A 662 -19.27 -5.22 -0.61
CA GLY A 662 -20.72 -5.34 -0.51
C GLY A 662 -21.41 -4.02 -0.14
N LEU A 663 -20.78 -3.19 0.70
CA LEU A 663 -21.28 -1.84 0.97
C LEU A 663 -21.28 -1.00 -0.31
N ASN A 664 -20.16 -1.05 -1.08
CA ASN A 664 -20.06 -0.35 -2.36
C ASN A 664 -21.17 -0.78 -3.33
N LEU A 665 -21.34 -2.09 -3.52
CA LEU A 665 -22.42 -2.61 -4.38
C LEU A 665 -23.81 -2.14 -3.93
N ALA A 666 -24.07 -2.07 -2.64
CA ALA A 666 -25.33 -1.60 -2.11
C ALA A 666 -25.53 -0.08 -2.31
N MET A 667 -24.48 0.72 -2.14
CA MET A 667 -24.54 2.18 -2.31
C MET A 667 -24.76 2.53 -3.79
N GLU A 668 -23.95 2.00 -4.69
CA GLU A 668 -24.03 2.26 -6.12
C GLU A 668 -25.38 1.81 -6.72
N LEU A 669 -25.87 0.64 -6.31
CA LEU A 669 -27.19 0.18 -6.74
C LEU A 669 -28.32 1.06 -6.22
N SER A 670 -28.17 1.70 -5.07
CA SER A 670 -29.17 2.63 -4.53
C SER A 670 -29.28 3.90 -5.36
N GLY A 671 -28.20 4.36 -5.98
CA GLY A 671 -28.14 5.56 -6.83
C GLY A 671 -29.05 5.50 -8.06
N VAL A 672 -29.23 4.31 -8.63
CA VAL A 672 -30.16 4.08 -9.75
C VAL A 672 -31.57 3.67 -9.30
N GLY A 673 -31.79 3.58 -7.99
CA GLY A 673 -33.06 3.16 -7.39
C GLY A 673 -34.18 4.22 -7.45
N GLY A 674 -35.37 3.79 -7.11
CA GLY A 674 -36.56 4.63 -7.09
C GLY A 674 -36.47 5.83 -6.15
N THR A 675 -35.61 5.77 -5.13
CA THR A 675 -35.38 6.85 -4.16
C THR A 675 -34.79 8.09 -4.83
N TYR A 676 -33.74 7.94 -5.63
CA TYR A 676 -33.13 9.05 -6.38
C TYR A 676 -34.07 9.62 -7.43
N ARG A 677 -34.77 8.74 -8.17
CA ARG A 677 -35.81 9.17 -9.13
C ARG A 677 -36.90 9.99 -8.46
N ARG A 678 -37.36 9.58 -7.27
CA ARG A 678 -38.35 10.30 -6.50
C ARG A 678 -37.83 11.62 -5.91
N ALA A 679 -36.61 11.64 -5.39
CA ALA A 679 -35.95 12.85 -4.93
C ALA A 679 -35.85 13.88 -6.07
N ARG A 680 -35.53 13.44 -7.29
CA ARG A 680 -35.51 14.28 -8.49
C ARG A 680 -36.85 14.95 -8.75
N LEU A 681 -37.96 14.18 -8.66
CA LEU A 681 -39.30 14.73 -8.85
C LEU A 681 -39.63 15.77 -7.77
N ALA A 682 -39.29 15.50 -6.52
CA ALA A 682 -39.53 16.40 -5.40
C ALA A 682 -38.71 17.70 -5.51
N LEU A 683 -37.42 17.61 -5.80
CA LEU A 683 -36.56 18.77 -6.00
C LEU A 683 -37.07 19.66 -7.15
N LYS A 684 -37.42 19.05 -8.28
CA LYS A 684 -37.94 19.75 -9.45
C LYS A 684 -39.28 20.44 -9.15
N ALA A 685 -40.17 19.78 -8.40
CA ALA A 685 -41.49 20.35 -8.04
C ALA A 685 -41.35 21.63 -7.21
N TYR A 686 -40.29 21.74 -6.41
CA TYR A 686 -40.07 22.93 -5.54
C TYR A 686 -39.03 23.91 -6.12
N GLY A 687 -38.55 23.67 -7.35
CA GLY A 687 -37.63 24.56 -8.08
C GLY A 687 -36.17 24.50 -7.58
N PHE A 688 -35.78 23.43 -6.90
CA PHE A 688 -34.41 23.18 -6.49
C PHE A 688 -33.63 22.47 -7.61
N SER A 689 -32.30 22.61 -7.58
CA SER A 689 -31.40 21.91 -8.50
C SER A 689 -31.54 20.40 -8.36
N THR A 690 -31.61 19.70 -9.49
CA THR A 690 -31.63 18.23 -9.56
C THR A 690 -30.27 17.64 -9.88
N ARG A 691 -29.24 18.49 -10.00
CA ARG A 691 -27.92 18.12 -10.55
C ARG A 691 -27.29 16.95 -9.78
N PHE A 692 -27.37 16.97 -8.44
CA PHE A 692 -26.82 15.90 -7.62
C PHE A 692 -27.44 14.53 -7.96
N VAL A 693 -28.75 14.45 -8.02
CA VAL A 693 -29.45 13.21 -8.35
C VAL A 693 -29.36 12.83 -9.82
N ASP A 694 -29.21 13.81 -10.73
CA ASP A 694 -29.06 13.56 -12.17
C ASP A 694 -27.71 12.93 -12.47
N ILE A 695 -26.62 13.34 -11.80
CA ILE A 695 -25.29 12.73 -11.93
C ILE A 695 -25.36 11.26 -11.54
N HIS A 696 -25.84 10.93 -10.34
CA HIS A 696 -25.92 9.55 -9.84
C HIS A 696 -26.80 8.66 -10.73
N ASN A 697 -27.94 9.15 -11.23
CA ASN A 697 -28.73 8.39 -12.19
C ASN A 697 -27.96 8.06 -13.50
N THR A 698 -26.86 8.76 -13.77
CA THR A 698 -26.05 8.56 -14.97
C THR A 698 -24.85 7.65 -14.71
N ILE A 699 -24.07 7.93 -13.65
CA ILE A 699 -22.81 7.22 -13.39
C ILE A 699 -23.00 5.87 -12.72
N ASP A 700 -24.06 5.68 -11.90
CA ASP A 700 -24.32 4.42 -11.16
C ASP A 700 -25.01 3.36 -12.03
N ASN A 701 -25.05 3.54 -13.34
CA ASN A 701 -25.77 2.63 -14.23
C ASN A 701 -25.25 1.19 -14.17
N VAL A 702 -26.17 0.22 -14.30
CA VAL A 702 -25.88 -1.21 -14.16
C VAL A 702 -25.15 -1.85 -15.37
N ALA A 703 -25.01 -1.13 -16.47
CA ALA A 703 -24.37 -1.64 -17.68
C ALA A 703 -22.85 -1.43 -17.65
N THR A 704 -22.39 -0.21 -17.41
CA THR A 704 -20.99 0.22 -17.50
C THR A 704 -20.56 1.20 -16.42
N GLY A 705 -21.45 1.56 -15.48
CA GLY A 705 -21.18 2.52 -14.41
C GLY A 705 -20.75 1.86 -13.09
N HIS A 706 -20.81 2.63 -12.03
CA HIS A 706 -20.31 2.23 -10.70
C HIS A 706 -20.99 0.96 -10.16
N SER A 707 -22.31 0.79 -10.34
CA SER A 707 -22.99 -0.46 -9.95
C SER A 707 -22.40 -1.67 -10.65
N ALA A 708 -22.04 -1.51 -11.92
CA ALA A 708 -21.42 -2.56 -12.71
C ALA A 708 -20.02 -2.89 -12.22
N TRP A 709 -19.20 -1.87 -11.96
CA TRP A 709 -17.84 -2.04 -11.43
C TRP A 709 -17.85 -2.65 -10.02
N ALA A 710 -18.79 -2.25 -9.19
CA ALA A 710 -18.97 -2.82 -7.86
C ALA A 710 -19.28 -4.33 -7.93
N ALA A 711 -20.16 -4.76 -8.84
CA ALA A 711 -20.45 -6.18 -9.06
C ALA A 711 -19.22 -6.94 -9.57
N ASP A 712 -18.47 -6.37 -10.54
CA ASP A 712 -17.26 -6.99 -11.08
C ASP A 712 -16.14 -7.10 -10.02
N ALA A 713 -16.02 -6.15 -9.11
CA ALA A 713 -15.07 -6.20 -8.02
C ALA A 713 -15.38 -7.36 -7.05
N VAL A 714 -16.68 -7.57 -6.72
CA VAL A 714 -17.13 -8.73 -5.93
C VAL A 714 -16.82 -10.02 -6.67
N ASP A 715 -17.14 -10.10 -7.96
CA ASP A 715 -16.87 -11.28 -8.78
C ASP A 715 -15.38 -11.61 -8.85
N THR A 716 -14.53 -10.59 -8.98
CA THR A 716 -13.07 -10.73 -8.98
C THR A 716 -12.56 -11.30 -7.66
N LEU A 717 -13.09 -10.81 -6.53
CA LEU A 717 -12.75 -11.37 -5.21
C LEU A 717 -13.15 -12.84 -5.12
N LEU A 718 -14.39 -13.18 -5.46
CA LEU A 718 -14.92 -14.54 -5.35
C LEU A 718 -14.18 -15.52 -6.27
N ALA A 719 -13.85 -15.09 -7.50
CA ALA A 719 -13.05 -15.87 -8.44
C ALA A 719 -11.61 -16.14 -7.95
N SER A 720 -11.06 -15.28 -7.11
CA SER A 720 -9.71 -15.42 -6.57
C SER A 720 -9.60 -16.37 -5.38
N LEU A 721 -10.72 -16.82 -4.82
CA LEU A 721 -10.72 -17.71 -3.66
C LEU A 721 -10.26 -19.13 -4.08
N PRO A 722 -9.48 -19.84 -3.23
CA PRO A 722 -8.94 -21.16 -3.56
C PRO A 722 -9.99 -22.21 -3.89
N ASP A 723 -11.19 -22.10 -3.32
CA ASP A 723 -12.30 -23.01 -3.51
C ASP A 723 -13.32 -22.49 -4.55
N ALA A 724 -12.93 -21.49 -5.36
CA ALA A 724 -13.78 -21.00 -6.43
C ALA A 724 -14.08 -22.13 -7.42
N PRO A 725 -15.34 -22.33 -7.82
CA PRO A 725 -15.68 -23.37 -8.77
C PRO A 725 -15.02 -23.14 -10.11
N GLY A 726 -14.56 -24.21 -10.76
CA GLY A 726 -14.05 -24.13 -12.13
C GLY A 726 -15.13 -23.69 -13.12
N PRO A 727 -14.76 -23.30 -14.36
CA PRO A 727 -15.70 -22.87 -15.37
C PRO A 727 -16.85 -23.87 -15.53
N GLY A 728 -18.10 -23.44 -15.39
CA GLY A 728 -19.31 -24.27 -15.49
C GLY A 728 -19.78 -24.96 -14.20
N ALA A 729 -19.07 -24.79 -13.08
CA ALA A 729 -19.53 -25.22 -11.76
C ALA A 729 -20.16 -24.06 -10.97
N ARG A 730 -21.12 -24.40 -10.09
CA ARG A 730 -21.70 -23.44 -9.14
C ARG A 730 -21.10 -23.68 -7.75
N ALA A 731 -20.52 -22.67 -7.12
CA ALA A 731 -20.11 -22.75 -5.71
C ALA A 731 -21.31 -22.48 -4.81
N ASP A 732 -21.43 -23.27 -3.74
CA ASP A 732 -22.29 -22.88 -2.64
C ASP A 732 -21.71 -21.57 -2.04
N VAL A 733 -22.37 -20.49 -2.30
CA VAL A 733 -22.23 -19.25 -1.54
C VAL A 733 -22.93 -19.56 -0.23
N GLY A 734 -22.22 -20.27 0.69
CA GLY A 734 -22.79 -20.67 1.97
C GLY A 734 -23.41 -19.49 2.73
N PRO A 735 -24.15 -19.72 3.82
CA PRO A 735 -24.86 -18.66 4.55
C PRO A 735 -24.00 -17.47 4.96
N GLY A 736 -22.64 -17.63 4.93
CA GLY A 736 -21.70 -16.54 5.10
C GLY A 736 -21.47 -15.67 3.87
N ALA A 737 -21.76 -16.13 2.66
CA ALA A 737 -21.56 -15.35 1.43
C ALA A 737 -22.85 -14.67 0.93
N GLY A 738 -24.03 -15.14 1.34
CA GLY A 738 -25.28 -14.36 1.25
C GLY A 738 -25.24 -13.11 2.14
N GLY A 739 -24.22 -12.98 2.94
CA GLY A 739 -23.94 -11.86 3.81
C GLY A 739 -22.69 -11.06 3.44
N LEU A 740 -22.16 -11.16 2.23
CA LEU A 740 -21.31 -10.11 1.71
C LEU A 740 -22.12 -8.82 1.77
N PRO A 741 -21.93 -8.00 2.59
CA PRO A 741 -21.00 -7.23 3.34
C PRO A 741 -21.19 -7.26 4.84
N LEU A 742 -21.98 -8.11 5.35
CA LEU A 742 -22.51 -8.06 6.71
C LEU A 742 -22.06 -9.33 7.42
N ALA A 743 -20.72 -9.50 7.48
CA ALA A 743 -20.04 -10.70 7.97
C ALA A 743 -20.74 -11.36 9.17
N GLN A 744 -20.99 -12.65 9.06
CA GLN A 744 -21.37 -13.44 10.24
C GLN A 744 -20.18 -13.55 11.19
N PRO A 745 -20.37 -13.39 12.50
CA PRO A 745 -19.35 -13.70 13.48
C PRO A 745 -18.97 -15.17 13.36
N ALA A 746 -17.68 -15.49 13.40
CA ALA A 746 -17.19 -16.85 13.50
C ALA A 746 -17.91 -17.58 14.64
N GLU A 747 -18.49 -18.75 14.37
CA GLU A 747 -19.12 -19.59 15.39
C GLU A 747 -18.10 -19.84 16.52
N GLU A 748 -18.31 -19.21 17.66
CA GLU A 748 -17.64 -19.62 18.90
C GLU A 748 -18.02 -21.07 19.19
N ARG A 749 -17.03 -21.98 19.06
CA ARG A 749 -17.15 -23.32 19.59
C ARG A 749 -17.41 -23.23 21.10
N ARG A 750 -18.64 -23.43 21.49
CA ARG A 750 -19.05 -23.52 22.90
C ARG A 750 -18.27 -24.65 23.56
N GLY A 751 -17.29 -24.30 24.32
CA GLY A 751 -16.73 -25.15 25.38
C GLY A 751 -17.75 -25.33 26.51
N PRO A 752 -17.70 -26.41 27.28
CA PRO A 752 -18.68 -26.69 28.33
C PRO A 752 -18.71 -25.59 29.42
N PRO A 753 -19.88 -25.32 30.04
CA PRO A 753 -20.07 -24.17 30.91
C PRO A 753 -19.24 -24.29 32.19
N ARG A 754 -18.39 -23.32 32.48
CA ARG A 754 -17.76 -23.13 33.76
C ARG A 754 -18.69 -22.35 34.70
N ARG A 755 -18.89 -22.87 35.91
CA ARG A 755 -19.71 -22.32 36.98
C ARG A 755 -19.24 -20.91 37.39
N PRO A 756 -20.18 -20.01 37.72
CA PRO A 756 -19.88 -18.65 38.20
C PRO A 756 -19.39 -18.63 39.65
N PRO A 757 -18.51 -17.70 40.03
CA PRO A 757 -18.25 -17.39 41.43
C PRO A 757 -19.28 -16.42 41.99
N HIS A 758 -19.58 -16.61 43.27
CA HIS A 758 -20.59 -15.95 44.11
C HIS A 758 -20.35 -14.43 44.28
N PRO A 759 -21.42 -13.68 44.60
CA PRO A 759 -21.35 -12.23 44.71
C PRO A 759 -21.14 -11.77 46.16
N LEU A 760 -20.54 -10.62 46.36
CA LEU A 760 -20.60 -9.85 47.62
C LEU A 760 -20.77 -8.33 47.32
N HIS A 761 -21.79 -7.85 47.90
CA HIS A 761 -22.16 -6.60 48.55
C HIS A 761 -23.13 -5.64 47.86
N ARG A 762 -24.16 -5.45 48.63
CA ARG A 762 -25.43 -4.65 48.65
C ARG A 762 -25.13 -3.13 48.58
N SER A 763 -25.88 -2.36 47.86
CA SER A 763 -27.21 -1.66 47.95
C SER A 763 -26.97 -0.13 48.05
N PRO A 764 -27.96 0.77 47.78
CA PRO A 764 -29.38 0.68 47.93
C PRO A 764 -30.26 1.17 46.78
N GLN A 765 -31.50 0.85 46.90
CA GLN A 765 -32.68 1.08 46.10
C GLN A 765 -33.06 2.55 45.87
N VAL A 766 -33.58 2.88 44.69
CA VAL A 766 -34.64 3.88 44.48
C VAL A 766 -35.67 3.34 43.49
N ARG A 767 -36.92 3.66 43.81
CA ARG A 767 -38.18 3.05 43.35
C ARG A 767 -38.56 3.37 41.90
N HIS A 768 -39.11 2.34 41.28
CA HIS A 768 -40.13 2.23 40.23
C HIS A 768 -40.71 3.48 39.53
N ARG A 769 -40.60 3.45 38.19
CA ARG A 769 -41.73 3.66 37.29
C ARG A 769 -41.74 2.63 36.18
N ARG A 770 -42.94 2.19 35.77
CA ARG A 770 -43.20 1.08 34.85
C ARG A 770 -42.74 1.40 33.42
N PRO A 771 -42.35 0.36 32.62
CA PRO A 771 -41.89 0.53 31.26
C PRO A 771 -43.04 0.73 30.28
N VAL A 772 -42.86 1.70 29.39
CA VAL A 772 -43.52 1.78 28.08
C VAL A 772 -42.80 0.81 27.17
N GLY A 773 -43.54 0.04 26.40
CA GLY A 773 -43.01 -1.06 25.58
C GLY A 773 -42.04 -0.61 24.49
N PRO A 774 -41.25 -1.55 23.96
CA PRO A 774 -40.14 -1.26 23.03
C PRO A 774 -40.71 -0.76 21.69
N GLU A 775 -40.37 0.46 21.34
CA GLU A 775 -40.41 0.91 19.95
C GLU A 775 -39.35 0.16 19.14
N ARG A 776 -39.75 -0.30 17.99
CA ARG A 776 -38.91 -1.12 17.09
C ARG A 776 -37.74 -0.31 16.58
N PRO A 777 -36.51 -0.86 16.51
CA PRO A 777 -35.39 -0.18 15.92
C PRO A 777 -35.64 0.05 14.43
N ALA A 778 -35.36 1.25 14.00
CA ALA A 778 -35.44 1.69 12.61
C ALA A 778 -34.44 0.93 11.75
N ARG A 779 -34.86 0.51 10.58
CA ARG A 779 -34.10 -0.21 9.58
C ARG A 779 -33.23 0.77 8.79
N TYR A 780 -31.93 0.69 8.88
CA TYR A 780 -30.98 1.50 8.14
C TYR A 780 -30.11 0.66 7.21
N LEU A 781 -30.67 0.20 6.12
CA LEU A 781 -29.98 -0.14 4.88
C LEU A 781 -30.84 0.24 3.66
N SER A 782 -31.85 1.05 3.88
CA SER A 782 -32.60 1.72 2.83
C SER A 782 -33.01 3.07 3.37
N PRO A 783 -32.92 4.14 2.61
CA PRO A 783 -33.49 5.40 3.01
C PRO A 783 -34.97 5.21 3.37
N PRO A 784 -35.50 5.98 4.31
CA PRO A 784 -36.84 5.73 4.87
C PRO A 784 -37.91 5.78 3.77
N ARG A 785 -38.64 4.70 3.62
CA ARG A 785 -39.84 4.68 2.75
C ARG A 785 -40.93 5.51 3.39
N PRO A 786 -41.53 6.52 2.72
CA PRO A 786 -42.77 7.12 3.17
C PRO A 786 -43.89 6.08 3.07
N ARG A 787 -44.47 5.73 4.21
CA ARG A 787 -45.74 5.00 4.23
C ARG A 787 -46.85 5.96 3.93
N ILE A 788 -47.41 5.89 2.74
CA ILE A 788 -48.66 6.56 2.39
C ILE A 788 -49.65 5.49 1.89
N ARG A 789 -50.81 5.50 2.49
CA ARG A 789 -51.97 4.69 2.11
C ARG A 789 -52.64 5.30 0.89
N ILE A 790 -52.84 4.54 -0.14
CA ILE A 790 -53.56 4.96 -1.38
C ILE A 790 -55.04 4.80 -1.13
N GLN A 791 -55.83 5.88 -1.39
CA GLN A 791 -57.22 5.76 -1.82
C GLN A 791 -57.29 6.14 -3.31
N PRO A 792 -58.02 5.40 -4.14
CA PRO A 792 -58.13 5.67 -5.55
C PRO A 792 -59.10 6.85 -5.81
N GLU A 793 -58.68 7.85 -6.57
CA GLU A 793 -59.60 8.80 -7.23
C GLU A 793 -59.59 8.55 -8.74
N GLU A 794 -60.81 8.69 -9.27
CA GLU A 794 -61.22 8.34 -10.62
C GLU A 794 -60.61 9.25 -11.70
N SER A 795 -60.49 8.66 -12.86
CA SER A 795 -60.08 9.24 -14.14
C SER A 795 -61.02 10.34 -14.59
N SER A 796 -60.48 11.45 -15.08
CA SER A 796 -61.10 12.21 -16.16
C SER A 796 -60.00 12.77 -17.02
N GLY A 797 -60.12 12.39 -18.31
CA GLY A 797 -59.19 12.69 -19.36
C GLY A 797 -59.19 14.15 -19.80
N VAL A 798 -58.09 14.54 -20.35
CA VAL A 798 -57.86 15.08 -21.70
C VAL A 798 -56.38 14.95 -21.97
#